data_8d4c9ec22ec2c579d6b2f0ed1ea48a00
#
_entry.id   8d4c9ec22ec2c579d6b2f0ed1ea48a00
#
_cell.length_a   1.000
_cell.length_b   1.000
_cell.length_c   1.000
_cell.angle_alpha   90.00
_cell.angle_beta   90.00
_cell.angle_gamma   90.00
#
_symmetry.space_group_name_H-M   'P 1'
#
loop_
_entity.id
_entity.type
_entity.pdbx_description
1 polymer ?
#
loop_
_entity_poly.entity_id
_entity_poly.type
_entity_poly.pdbx_seq_one_letter_code
_entity_poly.pdbx_strand_id
1 'polypeptide(L)'
;MEAFAPLNPRAPFIWYGGDYNPEQWPRTIWDEDLRLMQECRFRVATVGVFSWTALQPAEERFTFGWLDQVLDKLAAAGCKVCLATPSAAQPAWLSQRYPEVLRADPTGRRRHHGWRVNYCPTSPVYRRLAAQMAAKLAERYHAHPALVAWHVSNEYAPACYCEQCAAAFRDWLRSRYGSLDELNRRWWTRFWSHTYTDWSQIEPPYANGEGSIHALTLDYRRFQNEMLLECFKLEREAIRQFSRDVPITTNLMRFYRDLDYRRWAREMDVVAWDCYPSVEDEPLDIALAHDLMRSLRDGQPFLLMEQSPSSQNWQPYNRLKRPGELRLQSYQALAHGAESVMFFQWRRSRGGIEKLHGAVIEHSGRSDTRVFEEVRALGQELERLGARTLGGVTPAQVGLLFDWENWWALEDCSGPTREKRYLETLRAHYAPFWRRNVPVDLVFWDSELGRYRLLVAPLLYLLKEGLAERLAAFVQDGGTLVTTYLSGMVDECDLAFEDGYPGPLRHVLGIWNEEIDALPPGQTNRLVLHDGRSFVCGHLCALIHSEGAEVLGRYGEDFYAGRPALTRHRVGRGQAFYLACEPEAAFLEMFYGELLATLGIAPVLETPPGVEATLRQTDRERLLFVLNHGREPATVRLPAGRTFEELLTGRRLREALTLAGLEVAILAEPLASSL
;
A
#
# COMPACT_ATOMS: atom_id res chain seq x y z
N MET A 1 4.79 8.46 20.56
CA MET A 1 5.63 8.48 19.32
C MET A 1 6.00 9.94 19.09
N GLU A 2 7.25 10.20 18.77
CA GLU A 2 7.70 11.54 18.40
C GLU A 2 7.20 11.87 16.98
N ALA A 3 6.94 13.16 16.74
CA ALA A 3 6.57 13.65 15.41
C ALA A 3 7.78 13.55 14.46
N PHE A 4 7.52 13.35 13.19
CA PHE A 4 8.57 13.32 12.17
C PHE A 4 8.96 14.73 11.74
N ALA A 5 10.22 14.90 11.33
CA ALA A 5 10.64 16.11 10.65
C ALA A 5 9.94 16.22 9.27
N PRO A 6 9.75 17.44 8.73
CA PRO A 6 9.25 17.62 7.37
C PRO A 6 10.08 16.82 6.35
N LEU A 7 9.44 16.21 5.37
CA LEU A 7 10.09 15.36 4.34
C LEU A 7 11.26 16.04 3.64
N ASN A 8 11.16 17.33 3.39
CA ASN A 8 12.27 18.16 2.94
C ASN A 8 12.23 19.54 3.60
N PRO A 9 13.30 19.96 4.30
CA PRO A 9 13.38 21.30 4.92
C PRO A 9 13.23 22.47 3.92
N ARG A 10 13.50 22.25 2.64
CA ARG A 10 13.33 23.26 1.57
C ARG A 10 11.88 23.42 1.12
N ALA A 11 10.98 22.51 1.55
CA ALA A 11 9.57 22.51 1.21
C ALA A 11 8.71 22.11 2.44
N PRO A 12 8.75 22.90 3.54
CA PRO A 12 8.06 22.61 4.79
C PRO A 12 6.58 23.02 4.71
N PHE A 13 5.85 22.43 3.79
CA PHE A 13 4.43 22.64 3.53
C PHE A 13 3.81 21.39 2.93
N ILE A 14 2.50 21.26 2.94
CA ILE A 14 1.79 20.19 2.23
C ILE A 14 2.10 20.33 0.73
N TRP A 15 2.70 19.30 0.13
CA TRP A 15 3.01 19.32 -1.29
C TRP A 15 1.71 19.25 -2.09
N TYR A 16 1.46 20.30 -2.87
CA TYR A 16 0.26 20.41 -3.70
C TYR A 16 0.65 20.67 -5.14
N GLY A 17 0.15 19.84 -6.06
CA GLY A 17 0.53 19.93 -7.45
C GLY A 17 0.19 18.70 -8.26
N GLY A 18 1.11 18.23 -9.09
CA GLY A 18 0.91 17.03 -9.89
C GLY A 18 1.91 16.85 -11.02
N ASP A 19 1.67 15.85 -11.83
CA ASP A 19 2.50 15.52 -12.98
C ASP A 19 2.37 16.57 -14.07
N TYR A 20 3.50 17.09 -14.49
CA TYR A 20 3.63 18.04 -15.56
C TYR A 20 4.49 17.46 -16.68
N ASN A 21 3.89 17.28 -17.85
CA ASN A 21 4.50 16.69 -19.04
C ASN A 21 4.67 17.75 -20.15
N PRO A 22 5.52 18.79 -19.97
CA PRO A 22 5.67 19.91 -20.90
C PRO A 22 6.22 19.49 -22.26
N GLU A 23 6.95 18.36 -22.34
CA GLU A 23 7.49 17.81 -23.58
C GLU A 23 6.40 17.34 -24.56
N GLN A 24 5.18 17.12 -24.09
CA GLN A 24 4.03 16.74 -24.91
C GLN A 24 3.36 17.97 -25.57
N TRP A 25 3.74 19.20 -25.19
CA TRP A 25 3.09 20.43 -25.60
C TRP A 25 4.04 21.44 -26.22
N PRO A 26 3.57 22.32 -27.13
CA PRO A 26 4.38 23.41 -27.65
C PRO A 26 4.88 24.34 -26.53
N ARG A 27 6.12 24.82 -26.67
CA ARG A 27 6.73 25.74 -25.67
C ARG A 27 5.92 26.99 -25.39
N THR A 28 5.12 27.46 -26.37
CA THR A 28 4.22 28.61 -26.21
C THR A 28 3.14 28.44 -25.14
N ILE A 29 2.86 27.19 -24.71
CA ILE A 29 1.86 26.90 -23.70
C ILE A 29 2.49 26.94 -22.29
N TRP A 30 3.81 26.76 -22.13
CA TRP A 30 4.45 26.64 -20.83
C TRP A 30 4.23 27.86 -19.93
N ASP A 31 4.28 29.07 -20.46
CA ASP A 31 4.07 30.29 -19.68
C ASP A 31 2.60 30.41 -19.19
N GLU A 32 1.66 29.98 -20.01
CA GLU A 32 0.25 29.88 -19.62
C GLU A 32 0.02 28.84 -18.57
N ASP A 33 0.65 27.63 -18.68
CA ASP A 33 0.58 26.60 -17.69
C ASP A 33 1.09 27.07 -16.32
N LEU A 34 2.23 27.77 -16.29
CA LEU A 34 2.79 28.31 -15.05
C LEU A 34 1.89 29.35 -14.40
N ARG A 35 1.30 30.23 -15.19
CA ARG A 35 0.33 31.22 -14.70
C ARG A 35 -0.88 30.55 -14.06
N LEU A 36 -1.43 29.51 -14.70
CA LEU A 36 -2.57 28.73 -14.20
C LEU A 36 -2.18 27.88 -12.96
N MET A 37 -0.98 27.32 -12.92
CA MET A 37 -0.45 26.63 -11.74
C MET A 37 -0.38 27.55 -10.52
N GLN A 38 0.09 28.79 -10.69
CA GLN A 38 0.10 29.79 -9.62
C GLN A 38 -1.32 30.14 -9.15
N GLU A 39 -2.26 30.25 -10.07
CA GLU A 39 -3.68 30.50 -9.76
C GLU A 39 -4.29 29.37 -8.93
N CYS A 40 -3.93 28.10 -9.23
CA CYS A 40 -4.31 26.91 -8.46
C CYS A 40 -3.50 26.70 -7.18
N ARG A 41 -2.51 27.54 -6.88
CA ARG A 41 -1.60 27.37 -5.75
C ARG A 41 -0.75 26.10 -5.85
N PHE A 42 -0.44 25.63 -7.05
CA PHE A 42 0.51 24.55 -7.24
C PHE A 42 1.89 24.97 -6.75
N ARG A 43 2.47 24.14 -5.89
CA ARG A 43 3.76 24.37 -5.25
C ARG A 43 4.81 23.33 -5.61
N VAL A 44 4.40 22.16 -6.12
CA VAL A 44 5.27 21.06 -6.52
C VAL A 44 4.80 20.49 -7.84
N ALA A 45 5.70 20.31 -8.80
CA ALA A 45 5.44 19.61 -10.06
C ALA A 45 6.34 18.38 -10.17
N THR A 46 5.79 17.22 -10.53
CA THR A 46 6.56 16.05 -10.94
C THR A 46 6.88 16.18 -12.44
N VAL A 47 8.14 16.13 -12.81
CA VAL A 47 8.58 16.38 -14.19
C VAL A 47 9.51 15.27 -14.67
N GLY A 48 9.34 14.85 -15.91
CA GLY A 48 10.31 14.00 -16.61
C GLY A 48 10.04 12.50 -16.56
N VAL A 49 8.90 12.05 -15.98
CA VAL A 49 8.59 10.63 -15.72
C VAL A 49 8.74 9.73 -16.95
N PHE A 50 8.30 10.17 -18.13
CA PHE A 50 8.32 9.37 -19.36
C PHE A 50 9.19 9.98 -20.46
N SER A 51 10.12 10.87 -20.12
CA SER A 51 10.84 11.73 -21.07
C SER A 51 12.15 11.14 -21.62
N TRP A 52 12.40 9.81 -21.50
CA TRP A 52 13.73 9.24 -21.83
C TRP A 52 14.19 9.59 -23.23
N THR A 53 13.37 9.39 -24.27
CA THR A 53 13.74 9.72 -25.65
C THR A 53 13.96 11.24 -25.86
N ALA A 54 13.19 12.08 -25.18
CA ALA A 54 13.36 13.53 -25.22
C ALA A 54 14.67 13.99 -24.56
N LEU A 55 15.16 13.24 -23.59
CA LEU A 55 16.43 13.50 -22.89
C LEU A 55 17.62 12.81 -23.56
N GLN A 56 17.41 11.64 -24.16
CA GLN A 56 18.44 10.82 -24.80
C GLN A 56 17.91 10.22 -26.12
N PRO A 57 17.88 10.98 -27.20
CA PRO A 57 17.37 10.53 -28.50
C PRO A 57 18.24 9.49 -29.20
N ALA A 58 19.48 9.26 -28.74
CA ALA A 58 20.36 8.17 -29.14
C ALA A 58 21.33 7.87 -27.99
N GLU A 59 21.95 6.68 -27.97
CA GLU A 59 22.74 6.19 -26.84
C GLU A 59 23.80 7.20 -26.34
N GLU A 60 24.50 7.86 -27.27
CA GLU A 60 25.59 8.79 -26.95
C GLU A 60 25.15 10.28 -27.01
N ARG A 61 23.85 10.56 -27.23
CA ARG A 61 23.37 11.93 -27.41
C ARG A 61 22.34 12.32 -26.34
N PHE A 62 22.66 13.36 -25.56
CA PHE A 62 21.78 13.90 -24.52
C PHE A 62 21.28 15.31 -24.89
N THR A 63 20.03 15.61 -24.58
CA THR A 63 19.32 16.86 -24.91
C THR A 63 18.55 17.41 -23.73
N PHE A 64 19.26 18.06 -22.79
CA PHE A 64 18.66 18.58 -21.56
C PHE A 64 18.08 20.00 -21.68
N GLY A 65 18.39 20.74 -22.74
CA GLY A 65 18.09 22.18 -22.85
C GLY A 65 16.60 22.55 -22.73
N TRP A 66 15.68 21.65 -23.06
CA TRP A 66 14.26 21.88 -22.82
C TRP A 66 13.92 21.73 -21.33
N LEU A 67 14.50 20.74 -20.67
CA LEU A 67 14.28 20.51 -19.23
C LEU A 67 14.89 21.62 -18.39
N ASP A 68 16.09 22.15 -18.77
CA ASP A 68 16.69 23.35 -18.13
C ASP A 68 15.68 24.49 -18.11
N GLN A 69 15.08 24.82 -19.26
CA GLN A 69 14.10 25.91 -19.38
C GLN A 69 12.85 25.66 -18.53
N VAL A 70 12.36 24.43 -18.47
CA VAL A 70 11.18 24.09 -17.67
C VAL A 70 11.48 24.25 -16.18
N LEU A 71 12.62 23.73 -15.70
CA LEU A 71 12.99 23.83 -14.29
C LEU A 71 13.24 25.27 -13.86
N ASP A 72 13.93 26.07 -14.68
CA ASP A 72 14.15 27.50 -14.44
C ASP A 72 12.82 28.28 -14.37
N LYS A 73 11.90 27.99 -15.28
CA LYS A 73 10.57 28.61 -15.29
C LYS A 73 9.74 28.24 -14.06
N LEU A 74 9.73 26.96 -13.67
CA LEU A 74 9.07 26.50 -12.44
C LEU A 74 9.67 27.17 -11.20
N ALA A 75 10.99 27.26 -11.12
CA ALA A 75 11.70 27.97 -10.04
C ALA A 75 11.30 29.44 -9.97
N ALA A 76 11.28 30.13 -11.12
CA ALA A 76 10.87 31.54 -11.22
C ALA A 76 9.40 31.74 -10.81
N ALA A 77 8.54 30.78 -11.08
CA ALA A 77 7.14 30.78 -10.65
C ALA A 77 6.94 30.39 -9.16
N GLY A 78 8.02 30.10 -8.42
CA GLY A 78 7.96 29.65 -7.01
C GLY A 78 7.53 28.21 -6.83
N CYS A 79 7.44 27.42 -7.91
CA CYS A 79 7.10 26.01 -7.87
C CYS A 79 8.35 25.17 -7.64
N LYS A 80 8.26 24.18 -6.75
CA LYS A 80 9.27 23.17 -6.51
C LYS A 80 9.11 22.00 -7.48
N VAL A 81 10.13 21.16 -7.58
CA VAL A 81 10.17 20.06 -8.54
C VAL A 81 10.51 18.76 -7.83
N CYS A 82 9.68 17.75 -8.06
CA CYS A 82 9.99 16.35 -7.91
C CYS A 82 10.50 15.87 -9.29
N LEU A 83 11.82 15.69 -9.43
CA LEU A 83 12.41 15.35 -10.73
C LEU A 83 12.47 13.84 -10.90
N ALA A 84 11.87 13.33 -11.97
CA ALA A 84 11.82 11.90 -12.22
C ALA A 84 12.99 11.41 -13.10
N THR A 85 13.42 10.16 -12.86
CA THR A 85 14.17 9.40 -13.85
C THR A 85 13.18 8.71 -14.80
N PRO A 86 13.40 8.76 -16.12
CA PRO A 86 12.39 8.34 -17.09
C PRO A 86 12.45 6.84 -17.44
N SER A 87 13.01 6.03 -16.56
CA SER A 87 13.38 4.63 -16.85
C SER A 87 12.18 3.69 -17.05
N ALA A 88 10.99 4.09 -16.63
CA ALA A 88 9.75 3.37 -16.91
C ALA A 88 9.40 3.28 -18.41
N ALA A 89 9.84 4.27 -19.22
CA ALA A 89 9.52 4.37 -20.65
C ALA A 89 10.79 4.31 -21.52
N GLN A 90 11.33 3.11 -21.71
CA GLN A 90 12.54 2.91 -22.51
C GLN A 90 12.40 3.37 -23.97
N PRO A 91 13.43 4.01 -24.54
CA PRO A 91 13.41 4.48 -25.91
C PRO A 91 13.32 3.36 -26.94
N ALA A 92 12.72 3.64 -28.11
CA ALA A 92 12.65 2.68 -29.20
C ALA A 92 14.04 2.26 -29.73
N TRP A 93 15.01 3.20 -29.78
CA TRP A 93 16.39 2.90 -30.18
C TRP A 93 17.06 1.87 -29.25
N LEU A 94 16.72 1.88 -27.95
CA LEU A 94 17.25 0.92 -26.98
C LEU A 94 16.75 -0.49 -27.28
N SER A 95 15.45 -0.65 -27.47
CA SER A 95 14.84 -1.94 -27.83
C SER A 95 15.26 -2.45 -29.21
N GLN A 96 15.54 -1.54 -30.17
CA GLN A 96 16.00 -1.90 -31.51
C GLN A 96 17.45 -2.38 -31.49
N ARG A 97 18.32 -1.67 -30.76
CA ARG A 97 19.76 -1.99 -30.71
C ARG A 97 20.05 -3.20 -29.82
N TYR A 98 19.26 -3.39 -28.76
CA TYR A 98 19.42 -4.41 -27.71
C TYR A 98 18.07 -5.12 -27.47
N PRO A 99 17.58 -5.96 -28.38
CA PRO A 99 16.28 -6.63 -28.24
C PRO A 99 16.13 -7.45 -26.95
N GLU A 100 17.25 -7.91 -26.38
CA GLU A 100 17.30 -8.67 -25.15
C GLU A 100 16.89 -7.85 -23.89
N VAL A 101 16.81 -6.52 -23.98
CA VAL A 101 16.28 -5.68 -22.90
C VAL A 101 14.78 -5.84 -22.73
N LEU A 102 14.07 -6.29 -23.76
CA LEU A 102 12.63 -6.46 -23.70
C LEU A 102 12.24 -7.65 -22.83
N ARG A 103 11.22 -7.45 -22.03
CA ARG A 103 10.65 -8.44 -21.14
C ARG A 103 10.05 -9.63 -21.89
N ALA A 104 10.13 -10.83 -21.31
CA ALA A 104 9.36 -12.00 -21.75
C ALA A 104 8.12 -12.21 -20.86
N ASP A 105 7.03 -12.65 -21.47
CA ASP A 105 5.79 -13.00 -20.79
C ASP A 105 5.89 -14.36 -20.04
N PRO A 106 4.89 -14.78 -19.26
CA PRO A 106 4.93 -16.04 -18.52
C PRO A 106 5.06 -17.30 -19.39
N THR A 107 4.89 -17.21 -20.71
CA THR A 107 5.17 -18.31 -21.64
C THR A 107 6.62 -18.33 -22.12
N GLY A 108 7.46 -17.41 -21.65
CA GLY A 108 8.85 -17.22 -22.10
C GLY A 108 8.99 -16.44 -23.40
N ARG A 109 7.88 -15.99 -24.01
CA ARG A 109 7.91 -15.28 -25.28
C ARG A 109 8.28 -13.80 -25.06
N ARG A 110 9.33 -13.34 -25.74
CA ARG A 110 9.76 -11.95 -25.71
C ARG A 110 8.70 -11.02 -26.29
N ARG A 111 8.42 -9.91 -25.58
CA ARG A 111 7.47 -8.87 -26.04
C ARG A 111 8.13 -7.99 -27.09
N HIS A 112 7.30 -7.34 -27.89
CA HIS A 112 7.73 -6.29 -28.80
C HIS A 112 7.87 -4.96 -28.06
N HIS A 113 8.62 -4.01 -28.66
CA HIS A 113 8.69 -2.65 -28.12
C HIS A 113 7.30 -2.01 -28.01
N GLY A 114 7.12 -1.23 -26.98
CA GLY A 114 5.88 -0.51 -26.66
C GLY A 114 5.49 -0.68 -25.20
N TRP A 115 4.47 0.05 -24.78
CA TRP A 115 4.08 0.17 -23.37
C TRP A 115 5.18 0.78 -22.50
N ARG A 116 4.90 0.94 -21.20
CA ARG A 116 5.86 1.28 -20.16
C ARG A 116 6.25 0.03 -19.36
N VAL A 117 7.30 0.09 -18.56
CA VAL A 117 7.86 -1.01 -17.74
C VAL A 117 8.01 -2.33 -18.52
N ASN A 118 8.41 -2.24 -19.78
CA ASN A 118 8.55 -3.37 -20.70
C ASN A 118 10.02 -3.78 -20.87
N TYR A 119 10.74 -3.84 -19.78
CA TYR A 119 12.15 -4.21 -19.73
C TYR A 119 12.39 -5.46 -18.86
N CYS A 120 13.45 -6.17 -19.15
CA CYS A 120 13.95 -7.25 -18.30
C CYS A 120 14.75 -6.65 -17.14
N PRO A 121 14.34 -6.89 -15.85
CA PRO A 121 15.02 -6.29 -14.70
C PRO A 121 16.43 -6.86 -14.47
N THR A 122 16.80 -7.98 -15.09
CA THR A 122 18.14 -8.56 -15.02
C THR A 122 19.03 -8.15 -16.19
N SER A 123 18.52 -7.38 -17.17
CA SER A 123 19.30 -6.95 -18.32
C SER A 123 20.44 -6.01 -17.92
N PRO A 124 21.71 -6.37 -18.15
CA PRO A 124 22.84 -5.51 -17.80
C PRO A 124 22.87 -4.23 -18.64
N VAL A 125 22.37 -4.29 -19.89
CA VAL A 125 22.28 -3.11 -20.76
C VAL A 125 21.24 -2.13 -20.24
N TYR A 126 20.03 -2.60 -19.89
CA TYR A 126 19.01 -1.74 -19.32
C TYR A 126 19.49 -1.09 -18.02
N ARG A 127 20.00 -1.88 -17.07
CA ARG A 127 20.52 -1.41 -15.77
C ARG A 127 21.60 -0.35 -15.95
N ARG A 128 22.56 -0.58 -16.85
CA ARG A 128 23.64 0.39 -17.15
C ARG A 128 23.09 1.71 -17.68
N LEU A 129 22.17 1.67 -18.65
CA LEU A 129 21.66 2.88 -19.29
C LEU A 129 20.67 3.65 -18.39
N ALA A 130 19.86 2.95 -17.59
CA ALA A 130 18.99 3.59 -16.58
C ALA A 130 19.85 4.30 -15.52
N ALA A 131 20.84 3.64 -14.94
CA ALA A 131 21.76 4.24 -13.99
C ALA A 131 22.56 5.43 -14.59
N GLN A 132 22.99 5.32 -15.85
CA GLN A 132 23.65 6.42 -16.57
C GLN A 132 22.73 7.64 -16.71
N MET A 133 21.46 7.43 -17.08
CA MET A 133 20.50 8.52 -17.19
C MET A 133 20.25 9.17 -15.84
N ALA A 134 20.05 8.38 -14.78
CA ALA A 134 19.88 8.87 -13.41
C ALA A 134 21.11 9.69 -12.96
N ALA A 135 22.33 9.21 -13.20
CA ALA A 135 23.56 9.93 -12.91
C ALA A 135 23.65 11.27 -13.66
N LYS A 136 23.32 11.28 -14.97
CA LYS A 136 23.36 12.49 -15.81
C LYS A 136 22.35 13.56 -15.34
N LEU A 137 21.14 13.14 -14.94
CA LEU A 137 20.16 14.03 -14.34
C LEU A 137 20.66 14.59 -13.01
N ALA A 138 21.19 13.73 -12.14
CA ALA A 138 21.70 14.14 -10.83
C ALA A 138 22.93 15.05 -10.94
N GLU A 139 23.91 14.72 -11.79
CA GLU A 139 25.08 15.56 -12.08
C GLU A 139 24.65 16.99 -12.46
N ARG A 140 23.60 17.11 -13.30
CA ARG A 140 23.13 18.38 -13.82
C ARG A 140 22.27 19.17 -12.85
N TYR A 141 21.36 18.51 -12.13
CA TYR A 141 20.26 19.18 -11.42
C TYR A 141 20.31 19.09 -9.88
N HIS A 142 21.27 18.38 -9.27
CA HIS A 142 21.34 18.22 -7.80
C HIS A 142 21.36 19.54 -7.02
N ALA A 143 21.93 20.59 -7.59
CA ALA A 143 22.01 21.92 -6.98
C ALA A 143 20.87 22.87 -7.40
N HIS A 144 19.92 22.41 -8.25
CA HIS A 144 18.86 23.27 -8.75
C HIS A 144 17.93 23.73 -7.61
N PRO A 145 17.61 25.04 -7.48
CA PRO A 145 16.88 25.58 -6.32
C PRO A 145 15.42 25.10 -6.22
N ALA A 146 14.84 24.64 -7.31
CA ALA A 146 13.50 24.07 -7.29
C ALA A 146 13.47 22.60 -6.85
N LEU A 147 14.58 21.86 -6.95
CA LEU A 147 14.60 20.41 -6.66
C LEU A 147 14.33 20.11 -5.18
N VAL A 148 13.28 19.33 -4.90
CA VAL A 148 12.91 18.92 -3.54
C VAL A 148 12.79 17.41 -3.37
N ALA A 149 12.65 16.64 -4.45
CA ALA A 149 12.68 15.18 -4.42
C ALA A 149 13.13 14.59 -5.76
N TRP A 150 13.61 13.36 -5.71
CA TRP A 150 13.81 12.49 -6.86
C TRP A 150 12.73 11.42 -6.90
N HIS A 151 12.12 11.25 -8.05
CA HIS A 151 11.16 10.19 -8.34
C HIS A 151 11.81 9.19 -9.30
N VAL A 152 12.14 7.99 -8.82
CA VAL A 152 12.85 6.99 -9.63
C VAL A 152 11.85 6.14 -10.39
N SER A 153 11.95 6.15 -11.73
CA SER A 153 11.08 5.37 -12.61
C SER A 153 9.58 5.71 -12.43
N ASN A 154 8.69 4.73 -12.54
CA ASN A 154 7.25 4.86 -12.28
C ASN A 154 6.60 3.49 -12.17
N GLU A 155 5.82 3.23 -11.09
CA GLU A 155 4.98 2.06 -10.89
C GLU A 155 5.65 0.76 -11.37
N TYR A 156 6.72 0.37 -10.69
CA TYR A 156 7.46 -0.84 -11.04
C TYR A 156 6.54 -2.06 -11.16
N ALA A 157 6.64 -2.77 -12.26
CA ALA A 157 5.87 -3.98 -12.59
C ALA A 157 6.36 -4.48 -13.96
N PRO A 158 5.88 -5.61 -14.43
CA PRO A 158 5.67 -6.91 -13.83
C PRO A 158 6.88 -7.84 -14.01
N ALA A 159 6.77 -9.11 -13.56
CA ALA A 159 7.81 -10.13 -13.72
C ALA A 159 8.24 -10.39 -15.19
N CYS A 160 9.47 -10.83 -15.37
CA CYS A 160 10.06 -11.18 -16.67
C CYS A 160 10.50 -12.65 -16.68
N TYR A 161 10.15 -13.39 -17.71
CA TYR A 161 10.41 -14.83 -17.85
C TYR A 161 11.38 -15.13 -19.04
N CYS A 162 12.44 -14.35 -19.20
CA CYS A 162 13.42 -14.54 -20.24
C CYS A 162 14.62 -15.39 -19.77
N GLU A 163 15.46 -15.82 -20.71
CA GLU A 163 16.65 -16.62 -20.43
C GLU A 163 17.65 -15.94 -19.49
N GLN A 164 17.77 -14.60 -19.54
CA GLN A 164 18.62 -13.86 -18.60
C GLN A 164 18.07 -13.95 -17.18
N CYS A 165 16.74 -13.85 -17.00
CA CYS A 165 16.11 -14.05 -15.71
C CYS A 165 16.24 -15.51 -15.24
N ALA A 166 16.15 -16.50 -16.15
CA ALA A 166 16.35 -17.90 -15.80
C ALA A 166 17.76 -18.16 -15.26
N ALA A 167 18.78 -17.62 -15.93
CA ALA A 167 20.17 -17.74 -15.48
C ALA A 167 20.39 -17.05 -14.13
N ALA A 168 19.94 -15.79 -13.98
CA ALA A 168 20.07 -15.03 -12.75
C ALA A 168 19.27 -15.67 -11.58
N PHE A 169 18.15 -16.31 -11.86
CA PHE A 169 17.37 -17.03 -10.86
C PHE A 169 18.13 -18.23 -10.29
N ARG A 170 18.79 -19.01 -11.14
CA ARG A 170 19.64 -20.12 -10.69
C ARG A 170 20.79 -19.65 -9.79
N ASP A 171 21.41 -18.51 -10.11
CA ASP A 171 22.47 -17.92 -9.29
C ASP A 171 21.91 -17.41 -7.95
N TRP A 172 20.73 -16.79 -7.95
CA TRP A 172 20.02 -16.37 -6.76
C TRP A 172 19.67 -17.56 -5.85
N LEU A 173 19.19 -18.67 -6.43
CA LEU A 173 18.90 -19.90 -5.69
C LEU A 173 20.16 -20.52 -5.08
N ARG A 174 21.31 -20.52 -5.81
CA ARG A 174 22.58 -20.96 -5.25
C ARG A 174 23.01 -20.15 -4.04
N SER A 175 22.82 -18.83 -4.11
CA SER A 175 23.12 -17.94 -3.00
C SER A 175 22.20 -18.20 -1.79
N ARG A 176 20.92 -18.48 -2.03
CA ARG A 176 19.91 -18.69 -1.00
C ARG A 176 20.03 -20.04 -0.29
N TYR A 177 20.26 -21.11 -1.04
CA TYR A 177 20.23 -22.48 -0.52
C TYR A 177 21.63 -23.09 -0.32
N GLY A 178 22.67 -22.54 -0.91
CA GLY A 178 24.03 -23.05 -0.82
C GLY A 178 24.27 -24.33 -1.62
N SER A 179 23.38 -25.32 -1.52
CA SER A 179 23.49 -26.60 -2.23
C SER A 179 22.18 -27.02 -2.90
N LEU A 180 22.29 -27.85 -3.91
CA LEU A 180 21.14 -28.41 -4.61
C LEU A 180 20.35 -29.38 -3.72
N ASP A 181 21.05 -30.10 -2.85
CA ASP A 181 20.43 -31.03 -1.88
C ASP A 181 19.56 -30.26 -0.89
N GLU A 182 20.04 -29.11 -0.39
CA GLU A 182 19.26 -28.27 0.52
C GLU A 182 18.03 -27.65 -0.20
N LEU A 183 18.18 -27.18 -1.43
CA LEU A 183 17.05 -26.73 -2.24
C LEU A 183 16.03 -27.85 -2.43
N ASN A 184 16.46 -29.05 -2.83
CA ASN A 184 15.59 -30.21 -3.03
C ASN A 184 14.84 -30.59 -1.75
N ARG A 185 15.52 -30.49 -0.59
CA ARG A 185 14.92 -30.74 0.71
C ARG A 185 13.87 -29.69 1.07
N ARG A 186 14.18 -28.41 0.91
CA ARG A 186 13.32 -27.28 1.24
C ARG A 186 12.13 -27.13 0.30
N TRP A 187 12.29 -27.48 -0.98
CA TRP A 187 11.22 -27.43 -1.96
C TRP A 187 10.40 -28.73 -2.02
N TRP A 188 10.78 -29.75 -1.25
CA TRP A 188 10.14 -31.08 -1.25
C TRP A 188 10.05 -31.70 -2.65
N THR A 189 11.09 -31.58 -3.47
CA THR A 189 11.12 -32.00 -4.88
C THR A 189 11.00 -33.52 -5.10
N ARG A 190 11.01 -34.32 -4.02
CA ARG A 190 10.67 -35.76 -4.08
C ARG A 190 9.22 -35.98 -4.50
N PHE A 191 8.35 -34.99 -4.33
CA PHE A 191 6.98 -35.04 -4.83
C PHE A 191 6.98 -35.19 -6.36
N TRP A 192 6.26 -36.17 -6.85
CA TRP A 192 6.19 -36.56 -8.27
C TRP A 192 7.54 -36.73 -8.98
N SER A 193 8.61 -37.03 -8.26
CA SER A 193 9.95 -37.26 -8.82
C SER A 193 10.59 -36.02 -9.48
N HIS A 194 10.31 -34.82 -8.93
CA HIS A 194 10.87 -33.54 -9.43
C HIS A 194 12.27 -33.22 -8.88
N THR A 195 12.96 -34.18 -8.24
CA THR A 195 14.27 -33.92 -7.65
C THR A 195 15.28 -33.49 -8.72
N TYR A 196 15.81 -32.29 -8.56
CA TYR A 196 16.84 -31.75 -9.43
C TYR A 196 18.20 -32.39 -9.14
N THR A 197 18.92 -32.78 -10.17
CA THR A 197 20.27 -33.35 -10.11
C THR A 197 21.34 -32.40 -10.62
N ASP A 198 20.94 -31.31 -11.29
CA ASP A 198 21.79 -30.24 -11.74
C ASP A 198 21.02 -28.91 -11.71
N TRP A 199 21.70 -27.82 -11.38
CA TRP A 199 21.11 -26.48 -11.32
C TRP A 199 20.51 -26.03 -12.66
N SER A 200 21.07 -26.47 -13.78
CA SER A 200 20.58 -26.11 -15.13
C SER A 200 19.19 -26.66 -15.43
N GLN A 201 18.70 -27.64 -14.66
CA GLN A 201 17.37 -28.22 -14.81
C GLN A 201 16.28 -27.33 -14.20
N ILE A 202 16.64 -26.34 -13.38
CA ILE A 202 15.67 -25.43 -12.76
C ILE A 202 15.32 -24.34 -13.76
N GLU A 203 14.04 -24.26 -14.09
CA GLU A 203 13.47 -23.24 -14.98
C GLU A 203 12.55 -22.30 -14.18
N PRO A 204 12.31 -21.07 -14.66
CA PRO A 204 11.22 -20.24 -14.15
C PRO A 204 9.88 -20.98 -14.20
N PRO A 205 8.91 -20.65 -13.32
CA PRO A 205 7.58 -21.24 -13.38
C PRO A 205 6.80 -20.69 -14.58
N TYR A 206 7.14 -21.18 -15.78
CA TYR A 206 6.45 -20.79 -17.00
C TYR A 206 4.97 -21.22 -16.95
N ALA A 207 4.08 -20.44 -17.57
CA ALA A 207 2.66 -20.76 -17.63
C ALA A 207 2.34 -22.11 -18.30
N ASN A 208 3.27 -22.67 -19.07
CA ASN A 208 3.20 -23.97 -19.73
C ASN A 208 4.25 -24.97 -19.19
N GLY A 209 4.81 -24.69 -18.03
CA GLY A 209 5.86 -25.47 -17.38
C GLY A 209 5.44 -26.04 -16.02
N GLU A 210 6.41 -26.06 -15.09
CA GLU A 210 6.23 -26.59 -13.75
C GLU A 210 5.36 -25.66 -12.90
N GLY A 211 4.30 -26.20 -12.33
CA GLY A 211 3.39 -25.48 -11.43
C GLY A 211 2.98 -26.27 -10.20
N SER A 212 3.55 -27.48 -9.99
CA SER A 212 3.21 -28.34 -8.84
C SER A 212 4.14 -28.11 -7.64
N ILE A 213 5.30 -27.50 -7.84
CA ILE A 213 6.26 -27.17 -6.79
C ILE A 213 6.02 -25.69 -6.38
N HIS A 214 5.18 -25.46 -5.37
CA HIS A 214 4.81 -24.11 -4.93
C HIS A 214 6.01 -23.28 -4.49
N ALA A 215 7.00 -23.90 -3.84
CA ALA A 215 8.24 -23.22 -3.46
C ALA A 215 8.98 -22.60 -4.66
N LEU A 216 8.95 -23.23 -5.84
CA LEU A 216 9.51 -22.67 -7.09
C LEU A 216 8.81 -21.35 -7.47
N THR A 217 7.48 -21.35 -7.46
CA THR A 217 6.68 -20.15 -7.80
C THR A 217 6.92 -19.04 -6.78
N LEU A 218 6.92 -19.37 -5.50
CA LEU A 218 7.14 -18.42 -4.41
C LEU A 218 8.55 -17.80 -4.48
N ASP A 219 9.58 -18.61 -4.69
CA ASP A 219 10.95 -18.10 -4.84
C ASP A 219 11.14 -17.30 -6.13
N TYR A 220 10.44 -17.63 -7.20
CA TYR A 220 10.50 -16.82 -8.41
C TYR A 220 9.85 -15.44 -8.22
N ARG A 221 8.76 -15.34 -7.46
CA ARG A 221 8.15 -14.05 -7.08
C ARG A 221 9.11 -13.22 -6.22
N ARG A 222 9.76 -13.84 -5.22
CA ARG A 222 10.81 -13.20 -4.41
C ARG A 222 11.96 -12.67 -5.26
N PHE A 223 12.46 -13.51 -6.16
CA PHE A 223 13.52 -13.15 -7.09
C PHE A 223 13.13 -11.97 -7.99
N GLN A 224 11.94 -11.99 -8.59
CA GLN A 224 11.48 -10.90 -9.46
C GLN A 224 11.30 -9.60 -8.70
N ASN A 225 10.72 -9.66 -7.50
CA ASN A 225 10.62 -8.50 -6.60
C ASN A 225 12.00 -7.90 -6.29
N GLU A 226 12.97 -8.74 -5.98
CA GLU A 226 14.34 -8.31 -5.69
C GLU A 226 15.03 -7.71 -6.93
N MET A 227 14.88 -8.32 -8.10
CA MET A 227 15.49 -7.82 -9.34
C MET A 227 14.94 -6.47 -9.79
N LEU A 228 13.64 -6.23 -9.56
CA LEU A 228 13.02 -4.92 -9.80
C LEU A 228 13.49 -3.90 -8.76
N LEU A 229 13.58 -4.29 -7.49
CA LEU A 229 14.11 -3.43 -6.42
C LEU A 229 15.59 -3.06 -6.68
N GLU A 230 16.39 -3.98 -7.21
CA GLU A 230 17.76 -3.69 -7.62
C GLU A 230 17.83 -2.62 -8.74
N CYS A 231 16.86 -2.59 -9.67
CA CYS A 231 16.78 -1.50 -10.63
C CYS A 231 16.58 -0.14 -9.95
N PHE A 232 15.66 -0.06 -8.99
CA PHE A 232 15.48 1.15 -8.18
C PHE A 232 16.75 1.55 -7.43
N LYS A 233 17.40 0.60 -6.76
CA LYS A 233 18.64 0.85 -5.98
C LYS A 233 19.77 1.35 -6.86
N LEU A 234 19.97 0.79 -8.05
CA LEU A 234 21.00 1.23 -9.00
C LEU A 234 20.80 2.69 -9.42
N GLU A 235 19.58 3.10 -9.73
CA GLU A 235 19.29 4.49 -10.07
C GLU A 235 19.43 5.40 -8.84
N ARG A 236 18.95 4.99 -7.67
CA ARG A 236 19.14 5.70 -6.40
C ARG A 236 20.61 5.92 -6.09
N GLU A 237 21.45 4.91 -6.21
CA GLU A 237 22.88 5.00 -5.96
C GLU A 237 23.57 5.93 -6.95
N ALA A 238 23.17 5.89 -8.23
CA ALA A 238 23.65 6.82 -9.23
C ALA A 238 23.29 8.28 -8.89
N ILE A 239 22.09 8.54 -8.40
CA ILE A 239 21.66 9.85 -7.92
C ILE A 239 22.45 10.27 -6.68
N ARG A 240 22.67 9.37 -5.72
CA ARG A 240 23.38 9.66 -4.45
C ARG A 240 24.83 10.09 -4.62
N GLN A 241 25.47 9.78 -5.75
CA GLN A 241 26.82 10.27 -6.06
C GLN A 241 26.88 11.81 -6.10
N PHE A 242 25.77 12.46 -6.49
CA PHE A 242 25.70 13.92 -6.67
C PHE A 242 24.71 14.59 -5.70
N SER A 243 23.63 13.92 -5.33
CA SER A 243 22.51 14.46 -4.55
C SER A 243 22.29 13.66 -3.29
N ARG A 244 22.96 14.05 -2.19
CA ARG A 244 22.98 13.28 -0.93
C ARG A 244 21.78 13.55 -0.05
N ASP A 245 21.28 14.80 0.00
CA ASP A 245 20.29 15.26 0.98
C ASP A 245 18.87 15.40 0.43
N VAL A 246 18.69 15.23 -0.87
CA VAL A 246 17.37 15.32 -1.49
C VAL A 246 16.68 13.95 -1.39
N PRO A 247 15.45 13.87 -0.85
CA PRO A 247 14.72 12.60 -0.73
C PRO A 247 14.54 11.89 -2.06
N ILE A 248 14.61 10.56 -2.03
CA ILE A 248 14.41 9.69 -3.19
C ILE A 248 13.24 8.76 -2.91
N THR A 249 12.32 8.68 -3.85
CA THR A 249 11.14 7.81 -3.81
C THR A 249 10.84 7.19 -5.17
N THR A 250 9.87 6.31 -5.21
CA THR A 250 9.10 5.89 -6.39
C THR A 250 7.65 5.72 -5.98
N ASN A 251 6.72 5.85 -6.92
CA ASN A 251 5.30 5.68 -6.63
C ASN A 251 4.91 4.20 -6.60
N LEU A 252 4.16 3.84 -5.56
CA LEU A 252 3.60 2.52 -5.34
C LEU A 252 2.14 2.51 -5.77
N MET A 253 1.65 1.35 -6.16
CA MET A 253 0.23 1.14 -6.43
C MET A 253 -0.43 0.54 -5.18
N ARG A 254 -1.69 0.71 -4.95
CA ARG A 254 -2.50 0.17 -3.85
C ARG A 254 -1.97 -1.21 -3.34
N PHE A 255 -2.76 -2.15 -2.97
CA PHE A 255 -2.36 -3.54 -2.71
C PHE A 255 -1.90 -4.22 -4.01
N TYR A 256 -0.70 -3.90 -4.49
CA TYR A 256 -0.16 -4.51 -5.69
C TYR A 256 0.47 -5.86 -5.36
N ARG A 257 -0.08 -6.92 -5.95
CA ARG A 257 0.26 -8.29 -5.59
C ARG A 257 1.72 -8.64 -5.83
N ASP A 258 2.28 -8.21 -6.94
CA ASP A 258 3.55 -8.75 -7.45
C ASP A 258 4.80 -8.13 -6.81
N LEU A 259 4.68 -7.14 -5.93
CA LEU A 259 5.79 -6.48 -5.23
C LEU A 259 5.56 -6.39 -3.73
N ASP A 260 6.52 -6.87 -2.96
CA ASP A 260 6.55 -6.72 -1.49
C ASP A 260 6.98 -5.30 -1.11
N TYR A 261 6.01 -4.41 -0.97
CA TYR A 261 6.26 -3.00 -0.67
C TYR A 261 6.91 -2.74 0.69
N ARG A 262 6.85 -3.67 1.65
CA ARG A 262 7.61 -3.53 2.91
C ARG A 262 9.11 -3.53 2.65
N ARG A 263 9.60 -4.38 1.74
CA ARG A 263 11.00 -4.40 1.31
C ARG A 263 11.37 -3.13 0.54
N TRP A 264 10.50 -2.66 -0.36
CA TRP A 264 10.71 -1.45 -1.15
C TRP A 264 10.81 -0.20 -0.28
N ALA A 265 9.90 -0.05 0.67
CA ALA A 265 9.84 1.11 1.55
C ALA A 265 11.12 1.32 2.38
N ARG A 266 11.86 0.26 2.69
CA ARG A 266 13.14 0.35 3.39
C ARG A 266 14.26 0.97 2.55
N GLU A 267 14.14 0.90 1.24
CA GLU A 267 15.11 1.46 0.29
C GLU A 267 14.73 2.90 -0.15
N MET A 268 13.53 3.36 0.18
CA MET A 268 13.05 4.71 -0.09
C MET A 268 13.31 5.63 1.11
N ASP A 269 13.46 6.93 0.88
CA ASP A 269 13.49 7.92 1.97
C ASP A 269 12.08 8.27 2.45
N VAL A 270 11.10 8.18 1.56
CA VAL A 270 9.67 8.40 1.82
C VAL A 270 8.83 7.50 0.93
N VAL A 271 7.74 6.96 1.46
CA VAL A 271 6.75 6.23 0.66
C VAL A 271 5.94 7.21 -0.17
N ALA A 272 5.78 6.92 -1.46
CA ALA A 272 4.86 7.64 -2.34
C ALA A 272 3.94 6.62 -3.04
N TRP A 273 2.68 6.98 -3.32
CA TRP A 273 1.76 6.06 -3.96
C TRP A 273 0.65 6.77 -4.74
N ASP A 274 -0.06 6.01 -5.58
CA ASP A 274 -1.06 6.47 -6.51
C ASP A 274 -2.44 5.93 -6.13
N CYS A 275 -3.36 6.85 -5.87
CA CYS A 275 -4.71 6.54 -5.41
C CYS A 275 -5.74 6.81 -6.49
N TYR A 276 -6.23 5.74 -7.09
CA TYR A 276 -7.24 5.78 -8.15
C TYR A 276 -8.46 4.90 -7.80
N PRO A 277 -9.36 5.36 -6.92
CA PRO A 277 -10.54 4.59 -6.53
C PRO A 277 -11.42 4.26 -7.72
N SER A 278 -11.95 3.02 -7.76
CA SER A 278 -12.99 2.60 -8.68
C SER A 278 -14.38 3.04 -8.21
N VAL A 279 -15.40 2.78 -9.00
CA VAL A 279 -16.80 3.04 -8.61
C VAL A 279 -17.32 2.09 -7.53
N GLU A 280 -16.61 0.98 -7.32
CA GLU A 280 -16.96 -0.07 -6.36
C GLU A 280 -16.26 0.13 -5.00
N ASP A 281 -15.22 0.98 -4.95
CA ASP A 281 -14.50 1.25 -3.71
C ASP A 281 -15.35 2.09 -2.75
N GLU A 282 -15.42 1.63 -1.52
CA GLU A 282 -15.97 2.38 -0.39
C GLU A 282 -14.89 3.24 0.29
N PRO A 283 -15.24 4.25 1.06
CA PRO A 283 -14.27 5.06 1.80
C PRO A 283 -13.32 4.24 2.68
N LEU A 284 -13.78 3.14 3.24
CA LEU A 284 -12.95 2.24 4.06
C LEU A 284 -11.85 1.54 3.24
N ASP A 285 -12.08 1.27 1.95
CA ASP A 285 -11.08 0.64 1.09
C ASP A 285 -9.91 1.58 0.80
N ILE A 286 -10.23 2.87 0.68
CA ILE A 286 -9.25 3.93 0.47
C ILE A 286 -8.49 4.19 1.77
N ALA A 287 -9.18 4.22 2.91
CA ALA A 287 -8.59 4.34 4.24
C ALA A 287 -7.60 3.21 4.53
N LEU A 288 -7.99 1.94 4.26
CA LEU A 288 -7.12 0.79 4.42
C LEU A 288 -5.84 0.89 3.58
N ALA A 289 -5.95 1.38 2.35
CA ALA A 289 -4.79 1.59 1.47
C ALA A 289 -3.87 2.71 1.99
N HIS A 290 -4.43 3.83 2.48
CA HIS A 290 -3.63 4.89 3.11
C HIS A 290 -2.93 4.39 4.38
N ASP A 291 -3.62 3.61 5.22
CA ASP A 291 -3.03 3.02 6.42
C ASP A 291 -1.92 2.03 6.09
N LEU A 292 -2.04 1.25 4.98
CA LEU A 292 -0.94 0.45 4.47
C LEU A 292 0.28 1.32 4.17
N MET A 293 0.13 2.38 3.38
CA MET A 293 1.25 3.24 2.96
C MET A 293 1.94 3.91 4.15
N ARG A 294 1.18 4.42 5.11
CA ARG A 294 1.70 4.97 6.36
C ARG A 294 2.48 3.92 7.17
N SER A 295 2.01 2.68 7.18
CA SER A 295 2.60 1.60 7.98
C SER A 295 3.88 1.02 7.39
N LEU A 296 4.11 1.15 6.07
CA LEU A 296 5.30 0.61 5.40
C LEU A 296 6.62 1.12 5.98
N ARG A 297 6.63 2.33 6.55
CA ARG A 297 7.77 2.93 7.26
C ARG A 297 7.42 3.29 8.71
N ASP A 298 6.74 2.37 9.41
CA ASP A 298 6.50 2.40 10.85
C ASP A 298 5.81 3.69 11.34
N GLY A 299 4.92 4.25 10.51
CA GLY A 299 4.12 5.44 10.81
C GLY A 299 4.67 6.74 10.24
N GLN A 300 5.77 6.71 9.46
CA GLN A 300 6.25 7.89 8.74
C GLN A 300 5.17 8.41 7.78
N PRO A 301 4.95 9.73 7.72
CA PRO A 301 4.09 10.32 6.69
C PRO A 301 4.51 9.91 5.28
N PHE A 302 3.54 9.80 4.38
CA PHE A 302 3.75 9.40 2.99
C PHE A 302 3.33 10.50 2.01
N LEU A 303 3.67 10.32 0.73
CA LEU A 303 3.23 11.19 -0.36
C LEU A 303 2.09 10.53 -1.14
N LEU A 304 0.94 11.21 -1.26
CA LEU A 304 -0.03 10.93 -2.31
C LEU A 304 0.50 11.56 -3.59
N MET A 305 1.12 10.72 -4.45
CA MET A 305 1.87 11.17 -5.61
C MET A 305 0.99 11.39 -6.82
N GLU A 306 -0.06 10.56 -6.95
CA GLU A 306 -1.03 10.67 -8.00
C GLU A 306 -2.45 10.42 -7.49
N GLN A 307 -3.38 11.23 -7.96
CA GLN A 307 -4.81 10.94 -7.97
C GLN A 307 -5.45 11.64 -9.19
N SER A 308 -6.56 11.09 -9.69
CA SER A 308 -7.29 11.79 -10.74
C SER A 308 -8.04 13.01 -10.19
N PRO A 309 -7.97 14.18 -10.82
CA PRO A 309 -8.80 15.32 -10.42
C PRO A 309 -10.28 15.11 -10.78
N SER A 310 -10.61 14.19 -11.67
CA SER A 310 -11.98 13.86 -12.08
C SER A 310 -12.11 12.38 -12.45
N SER A 311 -12.24 12.05 -13.76
CA SER A 311 -12.34 10.67 -14.23
C SER A 311 -10.98 10.03 -14.47
N GLN A 312 -10.96 8.72 -14.40
CA GLN A 312 -9.88 7.88 -14.94
C GLN A 312 -10.22 7.48 -16.39
N ASN A 313 -9.43 6.57 -17.01
CA ASN A 313 -9.75 6.10 -18.36
C ASN A 313 -9.50 4.59 -18.58
N TRP A 314 -9.15 3.86 -17.52
CA TRP A 314 -8.87 2.41 -17.59
C TRP A 314 -9.83 1.53 -16.78
N GLN A 315 -10.74 2.14 -16.03
CA GLN A 315 -11.77 1.42 -15.32
C GLN A 315 -12.87 0.91 -16.28
N PRO A 316 -13.60 -0.16 -15.94
CA PRO A 316 -14.78 -0.56 -16.71
C PRO A 316 -15.79 0.57 -16.90
N TYR A 317 -15.96 1.40 -15.87
CA TYR A 317 -16.76 2.63 -15.87
C TYR A 317 -15.96 3.78 -15.26
N ASN A 318 -15.62 4.78 -16.07
CA ASN A 318 -14.87 5.95 -15.66
C ASN A 318 -15.82 7.08 -15.21
N ARG A 319 -16.44 6.88 -14.05
CA ARG A 319 -17.35 7.85 -13.45
C ARG A 319 -16.61 9.16 -13.09
N LEU A 320 -17.22 10.30 -13.41
CA LEU A 320 -16.71 11.58 -12.94
C LEU A 320 -16.83 11.68 -11.41
N LYS A 321 -15.83 12.23 -10.75
CA LYS A 321 -15.97 12.68 -9.36
C LYS A 321 -17.06 13.73 -9.27
N ARG A 322 -17.97 13.58 -8.31
CA ARG A 322 -19.01 14.57 -8.04
C ARG A 322 -18.41 15.76 -7.31
N PRO A 323 -19.04 16.96 -7.39
CA PRO A 323 -18.58 18.11 -6.63
C PRO A 323 -18.38 17.78 -5.15
N GLY A 324 -17.22 18.12 -4.61
CA GLY A 324 -16.80 17.80 -3.24
C GLY A 324 -16.07 16.45 -3.04
N GLU A 325 -16.24 15.45 -3.93
CA GLU A 325 -15.57 14.15 -3.81
C GLU A 325 -14.03 14.30 -3.92
N LEU A 326 -13.54 15.17 -4.81
CA LEU A 326 -12.10 15.44 -4.94
C LEU A 326 -11.51 15.99 -3.62
N ARG A 327 -12.20 16.99 -3.05
CA ARG A 327 -11.79 17.61 -1.79
C ARG A 327 -11.80 16.58 -0.66
N LEU A 328 -12.88 15.82 -0.50
CA LEU A 328 -13.03 14.80 0.55
C LEU A 328 -11.92 13.74 0.47
N GLN A 329 -11.64 13.17 -0.71
CA GLN A 329 -10.60 12.17 -0.91
C GLN A 329 -9.20 12.73 -0.63
N SER A 330 -8.94 13.97 -1.01
CA SER A 330 -7.67 14.65 -0.70
C SER A 330 -7.46 14.82 0.80
N TYR A 331 -8.51 15.20 1.53
CA TYR A 331 -8.44 15.29 2.99
C TYR A 331 -8.41 13.93 3.68
N GLN A 332 -9.01 12.89 3.10
CA GLN A 332 -8.88 11.53 3.64
C GLN A 332 -7.41 11.06 3.56
N ALA A 333 -6.71 11.33 2.47
CA ALA A 333 -5.28 11.04 2.41
C ALA A 333 -4.48 11.76 3.50
N LEU A 334 -4.73 13.06 3.71
CA LEU A 334 -4.09 13.85 4.78
C LEU A 334 -4.46 13.32 6.18
N ALA A 335 -5.71 12.92 6.38
CA ALA A 335 -6.21 12.35 7.63
C ALA A 335 -5.48 11.05 8.01
N HIS A 336 -5.11 10.23 7.02
CA HIS A 336 -4.39 8.98 7.17
C HIS A 336 -2.86 9.09 7.09
N GLY A 337 -2.30 10.30 6.96
CA GLY A 337 -0.86 10.51 7.06
C GLY A 337 -0.17 11.04 5.81
N ALA A 338 -0.88 11.38 4.73
CA ALA A 338 -0.25 12.02 3.59
C ALA A 338 0.27 13.43 3.95
N GLU A 339 1.37 13.83 3.32
CA GLU A 339 1.90 15.20 3.33
C GLU A 339 1.91 15.81 1.93
N SER A 340 1.21 15.21 1.01
CA SER A 340 0.98 15.74 -0.32
C SER A 340 -0.42 15.43 -0.83
N VAL A 341 -0.84 16.24 -1.79
CA VAL A 341 -2.02 16.03 -2.63
C VAL A 341 -1.60 16.39 -4.05
N MET A 342 -1.25 15.37 -4.83
CA MET A 342 -0.76 15.58 -6.19
C MET A 342 -1.64 14.84 -7.20
N PHE A 343 -1.71 15.38 -8.42
CA PHE A 343 -2.62 14.92 -9.45
C PHE A 343 -1.89 14.34 -10.66
N PHE A 344 -2.37 13.25 -11.18
CA PHE A 344 -2.16 12.86 -12.56
C PHE A 344 -3.36 13.34 -13.36
N GLN A 345 -3.24 14.39 -14.19
CA GLN A 345 -2.08 15.23 -14.48
C GLN A 345 -2.48 16.71 -14.61
N TRP A 346 -1.48 17.58 -14.75
CA TRP A 346 -1.76 19.01 -14.95
C TRP A 346 -2.58 19.28 -16.20
N ARG A 347 -2.06 18.90 -17.38
CA ARG A 347 -2.72 19.11 -18.67
C ARG A 347 -2.97 17.79 -19.38
N ARG A 348 -4.18 17.58 -19.87
CA ARG A 348 -4.62 16.31 -20.50
C ARG A 348 -3.79 16.00 -21.74
N SER A 349 -3.27 14.77 -21.83
CA SER A 349 -2.52 14.28 -22.99
C SER A 349 -3.32 14.36 -24.29
N ARG A 350 -2.68 14.79 -25.37
CA ARG A 350 -3.34 14.92 -26.70
C ARG A 350 -3.52 13.59 -27.40
N GLY A 351 -2.73 12.60 -27.06
CA GLY A 351 -2.67 11.31 -27.73
C GLY A 351 -2.44 10.15 -26.77
N GLY A 352 -2.25 8.98 -27.32
CA GLY A 352 -2.05 7.76 -26.54
C GLY A 352 -3.32 7.28 -25.83
N ILE A 353 -3.13 6.30 -24.95
CA ILE A 353 -4.25 5.67 -24.22
C ILE A 353 -4.85 6.62 -23.17
N GLU A 354 -4.09 7.61 -22.68
CA GLU A 354 -4.49 8.55 -21.62
C GLU A 354 -5.15 9.86 -22.14
N LYS A 355 -5.43 9.96 -23.44
CA LYS A 355 -6.07 11.14 -24.00
C LYS A 355 -7.46 11.49 -23.44
N LEU A 356 -8.09 10.54 -22.74
CA LEU A 356 -9.38 10.73 -22.04
C LEU A 356 -9.23 10.66 -20.52
N HIS A 357 -8.03 10.52 -20.00
CA HIS A 357 -7.78 10.61 -18.54
C HIS A 357 -8.09 12.04 -18.04
N GLY A 358 -8.68 12.17 -16.87
CA GLY A 358 -8.93 13.46 -16.25
C GLY A 358 -7.64 14.24 -16.00
N ALA A 359 -7.70 15.54 -16.15
CA ALA A 359 -6.59 16.45 -15.87
C ALA A 359 -7.14 17.74 -15.27
N VAL A 360 -6.26 18.55 -14.68
CA VAL A 360 -6.63 19.86 -14.14
C VAL A 360 -7.02 20.79 -15.29
N ILE A 361 -6.24 20.77 -16.36
CA ILE A 361 -6.51 21.51 -17.60
C ILE A 361 -6.90 20.53 -18.71
N GLU A 362 -8.08 20.73 -19.27
CA GLU A 362 -8.62 19.96 -20.38
C GLU A 362 -7.95 20.33 -21.72
N HIS A 363 -8.24 19.57 -22.80
CA HIS A 363 -7.72 19.85 -24.15
C HIS A 363 -8.02 21.27 -24.64
N SER A 364 -9.13 21.85 -24.21
CA SER A 364 -9.51 23.24 -24.56
C SER A 364 -8.57 24.29 -23.97
N GLY A 365 -7.78 23.95 -22.94
CA GLY A 365 -6.94 24.89 -22.23
C GLY A 365 -7.69 25.87 -21.32
N ARG A 366 -9.01 25.68 -21.12
CA ARG A 366 -9.85 26.60 -20.33
C ARG A 366 -9.65 26.39 -18.84
N SER A 367 -9.70 27.51 -18.09
CA SER A 367 -9.60 27.53 -16.61
C SER A 367 -10.96 27.79 -15.94
N ASP A 368 -12.04 28.02 -16.69
CA ASP A 368 -13.41 28.19 -16.18
C ASP A 368 -14.19 26.86 -16.13
N THR A 369 -13.49 25.77 -15.85
CA THR A 369 -14.08 24.42 -15.70
C THR A 369 -14.31 24.10 -14.24
N ARG A 370 -15.32 23.26 -13.96
CA ARG A 370 -15.60 22.77 -12.60
C ARG A 370 -14.35 22.18 -11.92
N VAL A 371 -13.58 21.37 -12.64
CA VAL A 371 -12.38 20.69 -12.09
C VAL A 371 -11.33 21.74 -11.71
N PHE A 372 -11.06 22.70 -12.58
CA PHE A 372 -10.08 23.77 -12.28
C PHE A 372 -10.49 24.58 -11.04
N GLU A 373 -11.78 24.92 -10.93
CA GLU A 373 -12.29 25.67 -9.78
C GLU A 373 -12.18 24.87 -8.47
N GLU A 374 -12.51 23.56 -8.48
CA GLU A 374 -12.35 22.68 -7.31
C GLU A 374 -10.88 22.55 -6.91
N VAL A 375 -9.98 22.36 -7.87
CA VAL A 375 -8.53 22.27 -7.63
C VAL A 375 -8.00 23.59 -7.08
N ARG A 376 -8.41 24.73 -7.65
CA ARG A 376 -8.04 26.07 -7.16
C ARG A 376 -8.50 26.30 -5.72
N ALA A 377 -9.74 25.97 -5.41
CA ALA A 377 -10.30 26.13 -4.07
C ALA A 377 -9.56 25.25 -3.04
N LEU A 378 -9.29 23.99 -3.38
CA LEU A 378 -8.52 23.08 -2.54
C LEU A 378 -7.10 23.61 -2.29
N GLY A 379 -6.42 24.11 -3.32
CA GLY A 379 -5.08 24.70 -3.18
C GLY A 379 -5.05 25.89 -2.21
N GLN A 380 -6.07 26.76 -2.25
CA GLN A 380 -6.22 27.86 -1.31
C GLN A 380 -6.47 27.40 0.13
N GLU A 381 -7.24 26.31 0.33
CA GLU A 381 -7.44 25.72 1.66
C GLU A 381 -6.14 25.13 2.21
N LEU A 382 -5.40 24.36 1.42
CA LEU A 382 -4.13 23.74 1.84
C LEU A 382 -3.05 24.77 2.10
N GLU A 383 -3.02 25.87 1.34
CA GLU A 383 -2.11 27.00 1.62
C GLU A 383 -2.39 27.65 2.99
N ARG A 384 -3.68 27.85 3.35
CA ARG A 384 -4.08 28.36 4.68
C ARG A 384 -3.77 27.36 5.81
N LEU A 385 -3.97 26.08 5.58
CA LEU A 385 -3.63 25.04 6.55
C LEU A 385 -2.11 25.02 6.83
N GLY A 386 -1.31 25.32 5.81
CA GLY A 386 0.14 25.51 5.93
C GLY A 386 0.87 24.24 6.38
N ALA A 387 1.70 24.37 7.43
CA ALA A 387 2.54 23.28 7.94
C ALA A 387 1.92 22.57 9.17
N ARG A 388 0.69 22.88 9.57
CA ARG A 388 0.14 22.41 10.87
C ARG A 388 -0.01 20.90 10.97
N THR A 389 -0.14 20.19 9.83
CA THR A 389 -0.31 18.73 9.81
C THR A 389 1.00 17.97 9.63
N LEU A 390 2.10 18.66 9.29
CA LEU A 390 3.36 18.01 8.92
C LEU A 390 3.98 17.26 10.11
N GLY A 391 4.58 16.10 9.83
CA GLY A 391 5.23 15.23 10.79
C GLY A 391 4.27 14.53 11.75
N GLY A 392 2.96 14.74 11.61
CA GLY A 392 1.98 14.17 12.52
C GLY A 392 1.93 12.64 12.45
N VAL A 393 1.88 11.99 13.61
CA VAL A 393 1.79 10.54 13.78
C VAL A 393 0.39 10.10 14.19
N THR A 394 -0.01 8.90 13.82
CA THR A 394 -1.26 8.27 14.22
C THR A 394 -0.98 7.27 15.35
N PRO A 395 -1.49 7.47 16.57
CA PRO A 395 -1.23 6.57 17.70
C PRO A 395 -2.17 5.35 17.66
N ALA A 396 -1.84 4.33 16.87
CA ALA A 396 -2.61 3.09 16.79
C ALA A 396 -2.25 2.11 17.93
N GLN A 397 -3.28 1.48 18.53
CA GLN A 397 -3.13 0.40 19.50
C GLN A 397 -3.58 -0.95 18.93
N VAL A 398 -4.12 -0.96 17.72
CA VAL A 398 -4.53 -2.14 16.96
C VAL A 398 -3.58 -2.32 15.77
N GLY A 399 -3.04 -3.52 15.61
CA GLY A 399 -2.27 -3.93 14.45
C GLY A 399 -3.02 -4.98 13.65
N LEU A 400 -3.03 -4.83 12.33
CA LEU A 400 -3.58 -5.80 11.39
C LEU A 400 -2.44 -6.38 10.55
N LEU A 401 -2.12 -7.65 10.74
CA LEU A 401 -0.97 -8.29 10.09
C LEU A 401 -1.26 -8.55 8.62
N PHE A 402 -0.35 -8.10 7.79
CA PHE A 402 -0.35 -8.28 6.34
C PHE A 402 1.04 -8.68 5.85
N ASP A 403 1.13 -9.67 4.95
CA ASP A 403 2.39 -10.13 4.36
C ASP A 403 2.19 -10.53 2.90
N TRP A 404 3.03 -10.00 1.98
CA TRP A 404 2.97 -10.33 0.55
C TRP A 404 3.32 -11.79 0.28
N GLU A 405 4.32 -12.35 0.96
CA GLU A 405 4.72 -13.74 0.74
C GLU A 405 3.63 -14.71 1.23
N ASN A 406 2.95 -14.36 2.33
CA ASN A 406 1.75 -15.05 2.78
C ASN A 406 0.63 -15.00 1.73
N TRP A 407 0.40 -13.83 1.14
CA TRP A 407 -0.57 -13.67 0.06
C TRP A 407 -0.22 -14.53 -1.16
N TRP A 408 1.06 -14.52 -1.59
CA TRP A 408 1.53 -15.32 -2.71
C TRP A 408 1.35 -16.81 -2.48
N ALA A 409 1.81 -17.34 -1.33
CA ALA A 409 1.68 -18.74 -0.98
C ALA A 409 0.23 -19.19 -0.88
N LEU A 410 -0.62 -18.37 -0.26
CA LEU A 410 -2.04 -18.67 -0.12
C LEU A 410 -2.75 -18.75 -1.48
N GLU A 411 -2.44 -17.86 -2.44
CA GLU A 411 -3.01 -17.91 -3.79
C GLU A 411 -2.51 -19.10 -4.62
N ASP A 412 -1.25 -19.47 -4.49
CA ASP A 412 -0.65 -20.60 -5.21
C ASP A 412 -1.14 -21.95 -4.65
N CYS A 413 -1.63 -21.99 -3.39
CA CYS A 413 -2.18 -23.20 -2.76
C CYS A 413 -3.43 -23.71 -3.48
N SER A 414 -3.45 -24.99 -3.83
CA SER A 414 -4.54 -25.63 -4.58
C SER A 414 -5.82 -25.85 -3.76
N GLY A 415 -5.72 -25.98 -2.44
CA GLY A 415 -6.84 -26.30 -1.55
C GLY A 415 -7.03 -25.28 -0.42
N PRO A 416 -8.05 -25.43 0.41
CA PRO A 416 -9.25 -26.26 0.26
C PRO A 416 -10.24 -25.70 -0.79
N THR A 417 -10.09 -24.45 -1.21
CA THR A 417 -10.85 -23.80 -2.31
C THR A 417 -9.91 -22.99 -3.19
N ARG A 418 -10.31 -22.68 -4.42
CA ARG A 418 -9.58 -21.76 -5.30
C ARG A 418 -9.76 -20.30 -4.91
N GLU A 419 -10.86 -19.94 -4.28
CA GLU A 419 -11.14 -18.60 -3.79
C GLU A 419 -10.51 -18.41 -2.42
N LYS A 420 -9.35 -17.73 -2.32
CA LYS A 420 -8.64 -17.55 -1.06
C LYS A 420 -9.08 -16.32 -0.26
N ARG A 421 -9.58 -15.30 -0.95
CA ARG A 421 -10.17 -14.08 -0.36
C ARG A 421 -9.27 -13.38 0.68
N TYR A 422 -7.94 -13.34 0.44
CA TYR A 422 -7.02 -12.77 1.44
C TYR A 422 -7.31 -11.30 1.71
N LEU A 423 -7.40 -10.48 0.66
CA LEU A 423 -7.67 -9.04 0.81
C LEU A 423 -9.09 -8.76 1.29
N GLU A 424 -10.08 -9.53 0.85
CA GLU A 424 -11.46 -9.43 1.32
C GLU A 424 -11.57 -9.77 2.81
N THR A 425 -10.85 -10.79 3.28
CA THR A 425 -10.80 -11.15 4.70
C THR A 425 -10.06 -10.09 5.50
N LEU A 426 -8.92 -9.58 5.01
CA LEU A 426 -8.21 -8.46 5.62
C LEU A 426 -9.13 -7.24 5.80
N ARG A 427 -9.85 -6.89 4.73
CA ARG A 427 -10.85 -5.81 4.72
C ARG A 427 -11.99 -6.05 5.73
N ALA A 428 -12.51 -7.27 5.79
CA ALA A 428 -13.58 -7.62 6.73
C ALA A 428 -13.16 -7.44 8.18
N HIS A 429 -11.91 -7.80 8.51
CA HIS A 429 -11.34 -7.62 9.84
C HIS A 429 -10.93 -6.16 10.14
N TYR A 430 -10.63 -5.35 9.13
CA TYR A 430 -10.36 -3.91 9.26
C TYR A 430 -11.63 -3.09 9.51
N ALA A 431 -12.73 -3.43 8.84
CA ALA A 431 -13.97 -2.65 8.79
C ALA A 431 -14.55 -2.29 10.18
N PRO A 432 -14.60 -3.20 11.19
CA PRO A 432 -15.10 -2.87 12.52
C PRO A 432 -14.32 -1.77 13.24
N PHE A 433 -13.02 -1.67 13.01
CA PHE A 433 -12.17 -0.64 13.60
C PHE A 433 -12.39 0.70 12.91
N TRP A 434 -12.39 0.71 11.57
CA TRP A 434 -12.64 1.93 10.80
C TRP A 434 -14.02 2.54 11.12
N ARG A 435 -15.09 1.72 11.17
CA ARG A 435 -16.43 2.19 11.50
C ARG A 435 -16.56 2.75 12.91
N ARG A 436 -15.66 2.35 13.82
CA ARG A 436 -15.57 2.86 15.19
C ARG A 436 -14.54 3.96 15.36
N ASN A 437 -13.91 4.43 14.30
CA ASN A 437 -12.84 5.42 14.38
C ASN A 437 -11.69 4.99 15.31
N VAL A 438 -11.34 3.73 15.31
CA VAL A 438 -10.18 3.18 16.02
C VAL A 438 -9.02 3.08 15.04
N PRO A 439 -7.91 3.81 15.28
CA PRO A 439 -6.75 3.75 14.38
C PRO A 439 -6.14 2.35 14.31
N VAL A 440 -5.78 1.93 13.09
CA VAL A 440 -5.13 0.65 12.79
C VAL A 440 -3.83 0.89 12.05
N ASP A 441 -2.77 0.18 12.43
CA ASP A 441 -1.57 0.04 11.62
C ASP A 441 -1.57 -1.30 10.90
N LEU A 442 -1.13 -1.35 9.65
CA LEU A 442 -0.74 -2.62 9.04
C LEU A 442 0.59 -3.06 9.66
N VAL A 443 0.64 -4.31 10.13
CA VAL A 443 1.79 -4.87 10.80
C VAL A 443 2.43 -5.92 9.90
N PHE A 444 3.74 -5.88 9.77
CA PHE A 444 4.50 -6.80 8.94
C PHE A 444 5.27 -7.81 9.81
N TRP A 445 5.73 -8.88 9.18
CA TRP A 445 6.44 -9.96 9.87
C TRP A 445 7.64 -9.48 10.73
N ASP A 446 8.20 -8.31 10.43
CA ASP A 446 9.37 -7.72 11.08
C ASP A 446 9.07 -6.46 11.92
N SER A 447 7.80 -6.06 12.02
CA SER A 447 7.38 -4.87 12.78
C SER A 447 7.54 -5.06 14.29
N GLU A 448 7.81 -3.97 15.02
CA GLU A 448 7.79 -3.97 16.48
C GLU A 448 6.36 -4.13 17.01
N LEU A 449 6.11 -5.20 17.80
CA LEU A 449 4.79 -5.58 18.25
C LEU A 449 4.38 -4.94 19.59
N GLY A 450 5.34 -4.57 20.42
CA GLY A 450 5.12 -4.15 21.82
C GLY A 450 4.27 -2.91 22.02
N ARG A 451 4.04 -2.12 20.97
CA ARG A 451 3.17 -0.91 21.04
C ARG A 451 1.68 -1.23 20.90
N TYR A 452 1.33 -2.41 20.41
CA TYR A 452 -0.05 -2.80 20.20
C TYR A 452 -0.63 -3.51 21.42
N ARG A 453 -1.93 -3.39 21.63
CA ARG A 453 -2.71 -4.14 22.61
C ARG A 453 -3.49 -5.26 21.95
N LEU A 454 -3.84 -5.11 20.69
CA LEU A 454 -4.55 -6.07 19.86
C LEU A 454 -3.81 -6.24 18.55
N LEU A 455 -3.47 -7.49 18.22
CA LEU A 455 -3.01 -7.91 16.90
C LEU A 455 -4.04 -8.82 16.26
N VAL A 456 -4.39 -8.54 15.02
CA VAL A 456 -5.27 -9.37 14.20
C VAL A 456 -4.46 -9.89 13.02
N ALA A 457 -4.39 -11.20 12.88
CA ALA A 457 -3.62 -11.89 11.84
C ALA A 457 -4.53 -12.84 11.04
N PRO A 458 -5.36 -12.32 10.12
CA PRO A 458 -6.28 -13.14 9.35
C PRO A 458 -5.53 -13.95 8.30
N LEU A 459 -5.91 -15.21 8.11
CA LEU A 459 -5.34 -16.10 7.10
C LEU A 459 -3.79 -16.12 7.12
N LEU A 460 -3.19 -16.21 8.30
CA LEU A 460 -1.73 -16.27 8.45
C LEU A 460 -1.21 -17.66 8.03
N TYR A 461 -1.36 -17.97 6.75
CA TYR A 461 -1.10 -19.27 6.13
C TYR A 461 0.38 -19.64 6.19
N LEU A 462 1.24 -18.71 5.74
CA LEU A 462 2.69 -18.87 5.72
C LEU A 462 3.31 -18.23 6.97
N LEU A 463 4.09 -18.99 7.71
CA LEU A 463 4.87 -18.49 8.84
C LEU A 463 6.34 -18.36 8.45
N LYS A 464 6.84 -17.12 8.46
CA LYS A 464 8.26 -16.84 8.37
C LYS A 464 8.98 -17.24 9.64
N GLU A 465 10.23 -17.62 9.52
CA GLU A 465 11.09 -17.99 10.67
C GLU A 465 11.05 -16.91 11.76
N GLY A 466 10.87 -17.32 13.01
CA GLY A 466 10.81 -16.44 14.18
C GLY A 466 9.49 -15.68 14.38
N LEU A 467 8.55 -15.70 13.44
CA LEU A 467 7.27 -14.98 13.60
C LEU A 467 6.37 -15.60 14.66
N ALA A 468 6.28 -16.92 14.70
CA ALA A 468 5.46 -17.61 15.71
C ALA A 468 5.94 -17.33 17.13
N GLU A 469 7.25 -17.34 17.37
CA GLU A 469 7.88 -17.01 18.65
C GLU A 469 7.61 -15.58 19.06
N ARG A 470 7.68 -14.63 18.13
CA ARG A 470 7.37 -13.22 18.38
C ARG A 470 5.90 -13.01 18.73
N LEU A 471 4.98 -13.69 18.06
CA LEU A 471 3.55 -13.66 18.37
C LEU A 471 3.27 -14.30 19.73
N ALA A 472 3.93 -15.42 20.06
CA ALA A 472 3.83 -16.05 21.36
C ALA A 472 4.35 -15.15 22.49
N ALA A 473 5.50 -14.48 22.28
CA ALA A 473 6.06 -13.52 23.22
C ALA A 473 5.12 -12.31 23.42
N PHE A 474 4.54 -11.76 22.34
CA PHE A 474 3.55 -10.70 22.41
C PHE A 474 2.36 -11.09 23.31
N VAL A 475 1.83 -12.30 23.14
CA VAL A 475 0.71 -12.79 24.00
C VAL A 475 1.20 -13.00 25.43
N GLN A 476 2.34 -13.66 25.64
CA GLN A 476 2.93 -13.90 26.96
C GLN A 476 3.07 -12.58 27.76
N ASP A 477 3.40 -11.47 27.10
CA ASP A 477 3.61 -10.17 27.70
C ASP A 477 2.32 -9.36 27.95
N GLY A 478 1.17 -9.88 27.57
CA GLY A 478 -0.14 -9.28 27.86
C GLY A 478 -0.90 -8.81 26.63
N GLY A 479 -0.38 -9.02 25.44
CA GLY A 479 -1.06 -8.71 24.17
C GLY A 479 -2.25 -9.64 23.91
N THR A 480 -3.18 -9.18 23.10
CA THR A 480 -4.29 -9.98 22.58
C THR A 480 -4.06 -10.26 21.11
N LEU A 481 -4.02 -11.54 20.73
CA LEU A 481 -3.87 -12.02 19.35
C LEU A 481 -5.20 -12.59 18.86
N VAL A 482 -5.61 -12.25 17.64
CA VAL A 482 -6.72 -12.89 16.94
C VAL A 482 -6.20 -13.46 15.63
N THR A 483 -6.34 -14.78 15.45
CA THR A 483 -6.04 -15.45 14.17
C THR A 483 -7.28 -16.17 13.65
N THR A 484 -7.23 -16.57 12.39
CA THR A 484 -8.37 -17.24 11.75
C THR A 484 -7.98 -18.61 11.17
N TYR A 485 -8.98 -19.32 10.63
CA TYR A 485 -8.77 -20.48 9.77
C TYR A 485 -7.60 -20.25 8.77
N LEU A 486 -6.99 -21.30 8.28
CA LEU A 486 -5.81 -21.30 7.42
C LEU A 486 -4.55 -20.64 8.03
N SER A 487 -4.49 -20.43 9.36
CA SER A 487 -3.27 -19.92 9.99
C SER A 487 -2.32 -21.06 10.35
N GLY A 488 -0.99 -20.85 10.17
CA GLY A 488 0.06 -21.79 10.55
C GLY A 488 0.08 -23.07 9.71
N MET A 489 -0.16 -22.95 8.41
CA MET A 489 -0.23 -24.11 7.52
C MET A 489 1.14 -24.52 6.98
N VAL A 490 1.98 -23.54 6.61
CA VAL A 490 3.26 -23.78 5.93
C VAL A 490 4.38 -22.88 6.48
N ASP A 491 5.62 -23.33 6.26
CA ASP A 491 6.82 -22.53 6.52
C ASP A 491 7.11 -21.54 5.36
N GLU A 492 8.23 -20.81 5.43
CA GLU A 492 8.63 -19.86 4.40
C GLU A 492 8.99 -20.49 3.04
N CYS A 493 9.05 -21.81 2.92
CA CYS A 493 9.23 -22.53 1.67
C CYS A 493 7.93 -23.18 1.15
N ASP A 494 6.79 -22.79 1.73
CA ASP A 494 5.47 -23.37 1.45
C ASP A 494 5.42 -24.89 1.74
N LEU A 495 6.18 -25.33 2.75
CA LEU A 495 6.22 -26.72 3.21
C LEU A 495 5.38 -26.87 4.48
N ALA A 496 4.43 -27.80 4.47
CA ALA A 496 3.57 -28.08 5.61
C ALA A 496 4.38 -28.52 6.83
N PHE A 497 3.95 -28.10 8.02
CA PHE A 497 4.58 -28.50 9.28
C PHE A 497 4.32 -29.98 9.60
N GLU A 498 5.35 -30.70 10.03
CA GLU A 498 5.27 -32.14 10.32
C GLU A 498 4.31 -32.49 11.47
N ASP A 499 4.18 -31.58 12.45
CA ASP A 499 3.29 -31.73 13.61
C ASP A 499 1.83 -31.33 13.34
N GLY A 500 1.50 -31.03 12.06
CA GLY A 500 0.17 -30.58 11.62
C GLY A 500 -0.11 -29.13 11.94
N TYR A 501 -1.38 -28.74 11.89
CA TYR A 501 -1.83 -27.34 11.94
C TYR A 501 -2.36 -26.97 13.32
N PRO A 502 -2.17 -25.74 13.78
CA PRO A 502 -1.54 -24.57 13.13
C PRO A 502 -0.02 -24.45 13.33
N GLY A 503 0.73 -25.53 13.17
CA GLY A 503 2.19 -25.51 13.24
C GLY A 503 2.72 -24.93 14.56
N PRO A 504 3.76 -24.07 14.52
CA PRO A 504 4.34 -23.47 15.73
C PRO A 504 3.37 -22.59 16.55
N LEU A 505 2.23 -22.16 15.97
CA LEU A 505 1.19 -21.41 16.71
C LEU A 505 0.34 -22.28 17.63
N ARG A 506 0.46 -23.63 17.55
CA ARG A 506 -0.36 -24.59 18.31
C ARG A 506 -0.38 -24.29 19.81
N HIS A 507 0.79 -24.01 20.40
CA HIS A 507 0.91 -23.76 21.83
C HIS A 507 0.27 -22.44 22.27
N VAL A 508 0.42 -21.37 21.47
CA VAL A 508 -0.16 -20.07 21.81
C VAL A 508 -1.67 -20.06 21.58
N LEU A 509 -2.17 -20.81 20.61
CA LEU A 509 -3.60 -20.91 20.30
C LEU A 509 -4.32 -21.97 21.14
N GLY A 510 -3.59 -22.97 21.67
CA GLY A 510 -4.15 -24.08 22.47
C GLY A 510 -5.14 -24.93 21.70
N ILE A 511 -4.90 -25.13 20.40
CA ILE A 511 -5.74 -25.92 19.49
C ILE A 511 -4.92 -26.76 18.53
N TRP A 512 -5.57 -27.78 18.00
CA TRP A 512 -5.12 -28.55 16.84
C TRP A 512 -6.23 -28.56 15.78
N ASN A 513 -5.86 -28.41 14.52
CA ASN A 513 -6.78 -28.40 13.38
C ASN A 513 -6.67 -29.72 12.61
N GLU A 514 -7.78 -30.45 12.54
CA GLU A 514 -7.90 -31.76 11.92
C GLU A 514 -8.13 -31.68 10.41
N GLU A 515 -9.18 -30.96 10.00
CA GLU A 515 -9.63 -30.82 8.62
C GLU A 515 -10.20 -29.42 8.37
N ILE A 516 -10.35 -29.08 7.11
CA ILE A 516 -10.98 -27.81 6.70
C ILE A 516 -12.04 -28.11 5.65
N ASP A 517 -13.29 -27.86 5.99
CA ASP A 517 -14.41 -27.96 5.08
C ASP A 517 -14.57 -26.67 4.25
N ALA A 518 -14.75 -26.83 2.93
CA ALA A 518 -14.97 -25.73 2.00
C ALA A 518 -16.43 -25.76 1.52
N LEU A 519 -17.23 -24.83 2.03
CA LEU A 519 -18.64 -24.73 1.69
C LEU A 519 -18.83 -24.08 0.32
N PRO A 520 -19.50 -24.74 -0.63
CA PRO A 520 -19.82 -24.16 -1.93
C PRO A 520 -20.66 -22.89 -1.80
N PRO A 521 -20.66 -22.01 -2.83
CA PRO A 521 -21.48 -20.80 -2.81
C PRO A 521 -22.94 -21.09 -2.49
N GLY A 522 -23.50 -20.35 -1.53
CA GLY A 522 -24.87 -20.51 -1.04
C GLY A 522 -25.04 -21.53 0.08
N GLN A 523 -24.03 -22.33 0.41
CA GLN A 523 -24.04 -23.14 1.63
C GLN A 523 -23.43 -22.36 2.78
N THR A 524 -24.01 -22.53 3.96
CA THR A 524 -23.59 -21.86 5.19
C THR A 524 -23.67 -22.81 6.38
N ASN A 525 -23.00 -22.47 7.45
CA ASN A 525 -23.14 -23.04 8.77
C ASN A 525 -23.45 -21.91 9.76
N ARG A 526 -23.51 -22.24 11.04
CA ARG A 526 -23.75 -21.27 12.11
C ARG A 526 -22.65 -21.33 13.14
N LEU A 527 -22.21 -20.14 13.56
CA LEU A 527 -21.40 -19.96 14.75
C LEU A 527 -22.33 -19.63 15.93
N VAL A 528 -22.49 -20.56 16.84
CA VAL A 528 -23.36 -20.43 18.03
C VAL A 528 -22.48 -20.15 19.24
N LEU A 529 -22.65 -19.02 19.89
CA LEU A 529 -21.94 -18.61 21.11
C LEU A 529 -22.58 -19.22 22.37
N HIS A 530 -21.80 -19.25 23.46
CA HIS A 530 -22.26 -19.80 24.74
C HIS A 530 -23.51 -19.11 25.34
N ASP A 531 -23.69 -17.82 25.00
CA ASP A 531 -24.84 -17.02 25.46
C ASP A 531 -26.09 -17.19 24.57
N GLY A 532 -26.01 -18.08 23.57
CA GLY A 532 -27.09 -18.38 22.66
C GLY A 532 -27.19 -17.49 21.42
N ARG A 533 -26.36 -16.42 21.31
CA ARG A 533 -26.26 -15.66 20.07
C ARG A 533 -25.75 -16.57 18.94
N SER A 534 -26.32 -16.42 17.74
CA SER A 534 -25.98 -17.25 16.60
C SER A 534 -25.82 -16.40 15.32
N PHE A 535 -24.72 -16.65 14.61
CA PHE A 535 -24.31 -15.92 13.42
C PHE A 535 -24.12 -16.87 12.24
N VAL A 536 -24.34 -16.38 11.03
CA VAL A 536 -24.02 -17.15 9.83
C VAL A 536 -22.49 -17.18 9.64
N CYS A 537 -21.99 -18.36 9.28
CA CYS A 537 -20.61 -18.53 8.82
C CYS A 537 -20.57 -19.42 7.58
N GLY A 538 -19.50 -19.36 6.82
CA GLY A 538 -19.40 -20.12 5.59
C GLY A 538 -18.03 -20.08 4.98
N HIS A 539 -17.96 -20.28 3.66
CA HIS A 539 -16.75 -20.34 2.85
C HIS A 539 -15.78 -21.44 3.32
N LEU A 540 -15.11 -21.25 4.46
CA LEU A 540 -14.22 -22.23 5.07
C LEU A 540 -14.58 -22.44 6.54
N CYS A 541 -14.63 -23.72 6.97
CA CYS A 541 -14.90 -24.15 8.33
C CYS A 541 -13.82 -25.14 8.77
N ALA A 542 -12.91 -24.73 9.66
CA ALA A 542 -11.88 -25.61 10.19
C ALA A 542 -12.43 -26.46 11.35
N LEU A 543 -12.18 -27.76 11.32
CA LEU A 543 -12.54 -28.72 12.37
C LEU A 543 -11.42 -28.78 13.37
N ILE A 544 -11.56 -28.05 14.47
CA ILE A 544 -10.51 -27.92 15.48
C ILE A 544 -10.83 -28.67 16.77
N HIS A 545 -9.77 -29.08 17.47
CA HIS A 545 -9.80 -29.64 18.81
C HIS A 545 -9.14 -28.63 19.77
N SER A 546 -9.75 -28.51 20.96
CA SER A 546 -9.14 -27.73 22.04
C SER A 546 -8.02 -28.52 22.71
N GLU A 547 -6.86 -27.92 22.88
CA GLU A 547 -5.72 -28.37 23.65
C GLU A 547 -5.39 -27.39 24.79
N GLY A 548 -6.40 -27.07 25.59
CA GLY A 548 -6.31 -26.07 26.65
C GLY A 548 -7.04 -24.75 26.39
N ALA A 549 -7.40 -24.47 25.15
CA ALA A 549 -8.20 -23.29 24.82
C ALA A 549 -9.66 -23.47 25.32
N GLU A 550 -10.20 -22.38 25.83
CA GLU A 550 -11.62 -22.27 26.17
C GLU A 550 -12.45 -22.15 24.89
N VAL A 551 -13.50 -22.94 24.75
CA VAL A 551 -14.42 -22.88 23.63
C VAL A 551 -15.48 -21.80 23.90
N LEU A 552 -15.51 -20.77 23.11
CA LEU A 552 -16.48 -19.66 23.22
C LEU A 552 -17.67 -19.78 22.27
N GLY A 553 -17.49 -20.51 21.17
CA GLY A 553 -18.52 -20.75 20.16
C GLY A 553 -18.32 -22.09 19.47
N ARG A 554 -19.44 -22.63 18.97
CA ARG A 554 -19.49 -23.94 18.32
C ARG A 554 -20.21 -23.87 17.00
N TYR A 555 -19.92 -24.80 16.09
CA TYR A 555 -20.72 -24.98 14.87
C TYR A 555 -22.14 -25.43 15.23
N GLY A 556 -23.15 -24.88 14.57
CA GLY A 556 -24.57 -25.18 14.82
C GLY A 556 -25.14 -26.25 13.93
N GLU A 557 -24.54 -26.49 12.78
CA GLU A 557 -25.08 -27.34 11.72
C GLU A 557 -24.03 -28.31 11.17
N ASP A 558 -24.45 -29.19 10.24
CA ASP A 558 -23.68 -30.23 9.59
C ASP A 558 -23.21 -31.36 10.55
N PHE A 559 -22.43 -32.34 10.02
CA PHE A 559 -21.91 -33.50 10.79
C PHE A 559 -20.97 -33.09 11.92
N TYR A 560 -20.40 -31.91 11.86
CA TYR A 560 -19.52 -31.35 12.89
C TYR A 560 -20.22 -30.35 13.82
N ALA A 561 -21.57 -30.34 13.84
CA ALA A 561 -22.33 -29.55 14.81
C ALA A 561 -21.88 -29.84 16.25
N GLY A 562 -21.70 -28.78 17.04
CA GLY A 562 -21.19 -28.88 18.40
C GLY A 562 -19.65 -28.88 18.53
N ARG A 563 -18.88 -28.99 17.42
CA ARG A 563 -17.43 -28.82 17.46
C ARG A 563 -17.06 -27.34 17.66
N PRO A 564 -15.86 -27.06 18.24
CA PRO A 564 -15.41 -25.68 18.46
C PRO A 564 -15.29 -24.89 17.14
N ALA A 565 -15.77 -23.64 17.15
CA ALA A 565 -15.68 -22.72 16.01
C ALA A 565 -15.05 -21.37 16.41
N LEU A 566 -15.07 -21.02 17.70
CA LEU A 566 -14.35 -19.89 18.27
C LEU A 566 -13.73 -20.32 19.60
N THR A 567 -12.44 -20.09 19.78
CA THR A 567 -11.71 -20.42 21.01
C THR A 567 -10.93 -19.23 21.55
N ARG A 568 -10.62 -19.28 22.83
CA ARG A 568 -9.73 -18.37 23.53
C ARG A 568 -8.72 -19.18 24.35
N HIS A 569 -7.43 -18.88 24.17
CA HIS A 569 -6.39 -19.45 25.01
C HIS A 569 -5.66 -18.35 25.80
N ARG A 570 -5.50 -18.53 27.10
CA ARG A 570 -4.77 -17.63 27.97
C ARG A 570 -3.33 -18.10 28.10
N VAL A 571 -2.39 -17.23 27.76
CA VAL A 571 -0.96 -17.52 27.82
C VAL A 571 -0.24 -16.37 28.51
N GLY A 572 0.43 -16.65 29.61
CA GLY A 572 1.07 -15.61 30.42
C GLY A 572 0.07 -14.56 30.90
N ARG A 573 0.28 -13.30 30.53
CA ARG A 573 -0.61 -12.19 30.89
C ARG A 573 -1.64 -11.86 29.81
N GLY A 574 -1.52 -12.44 28.63
CA GLY A 574 -2.36 -12.16 27.46
C GLY A 574 -3.28 -13.30 27.07
N GLN A 575 -3.80 -13.21 25.86
CA GLN A 575 -4.73 -14.18 25.32
C GLN A 575 -4.66 -14.25 23.80
N ALA A 576 -4.98 -15.42 23.24
CA ALA A 576 -5.08 -15.64 21.81
C ALA A 576 -6.46 -16.22 21.45
N PHE A 577 -7.05 -15.69 20.40
CA PHE A 577 -8.31 -16.16 19.83
C PHE A 577 -8.04 -16.87 18.49
N TYR A 578 -8.77 -17.94 18.26
CA TYR A 578 -8.82 -18.59 16.96
C TYR A 578 -10.25 -18.66 16.46
N LEU A 579 -10.50 -18.08 15.29
CA LEU A 579 -11.78 -18.10 14.59
C LEU A 579 -11.70 -19.15 13.47
N ALA A 580 -12.38 -20.28 13.68
CA ALA A 580 -12.26 -21.45 12.82
C ALA A 580 -13.07 -21.36 11.51
N CYS A 581 -13.84 -20.31 11.30
CA CYS A 581 -14.68 -20.10 10.11
C CYS A 581 -14.68 -18.65 9.65
N GLU A 582 -15.16 -18.39 8.43
CA GLU A 582 -15.47 -17.05 7.93
C GLU A 582 -16.87 -16.65 8.42
N PRO A 583 -17.02 -15.76 9.42
CA PRO A 583 -18.32 -15.34 9.91
C PRO A 583 -18.83 -14.13 9.14
N GLU A 584 -20.16 -13.91 9.21
CA GLU A 584 -20.78 -12.69 8.72
C GLU A 584 -20.28 -11.42 9.42
N ALA A 585 -20.42 -10.28 8.73
CA ALA A 585 -19.94 -8.99 9.23
C ALA A 585 -20.51 -8.61 10.61
N ALA A 586 -21.76 -8.96 10.89
CA ALA A 586 -22.42 -8.70 12.17
C ALA A 586 -21.67 -9.35 13.36
N PHE A 587 -21.12 -10.55 13.17
CA PHE A 587 -20.26 -11.17 14.18
C PHE A 587 -18.98 -10.39 14.41
N LEU A 588 -18.27 -10.01 13.35
CA LEU A 588 -17.02 -9.25 13.48
C LEU A 588 -17.24 -7.90 14.16
N GLU A 589 -18.34 -7.22 13.84
CA GLU A 589 -18.74 -5.98 14.50
C GLU A 589 -18.96 -6.16 16.00
N MET A 590 -19.69 -7.17 16.39
CA MET A 590 -19.94 -7.50 17.78
C MET A 590 -18.65 -7.91 18.50
N PHE A 591 -17.91 -8.87 17.94
CA PHE A 591 -16.71 -9.46 18.53
C PHE A 591 -15.61 -8.42 18.78
N TYR A 592 -15.29 -7.61 17.77
CA TYR A 592 -14.27 -6.56 17.96
C TYR A 592 -14.77 -5.42 18.84
N GLY A 593 -16.08 -5.09 18.81
CA GLY A 593 -16.66 -4.10 19.74
C GLY A 593 -16.50 -4.51 21.22
N GLU A 594 -16.83 -5.76 21.55
CA GLU A 594 -16.65 -6.32 22.90
C GLU A 594 -15.17 -6.41 23.30
N LEU A 595 -14.31 -6.78 22.34
CA LEU A 595 -12.88 -6.91 22.58
C LEU A 595 -12.22 -5.54 22.83
N LEU A 596 -12.54 -4.53 22.04
CA LEU A 596 -12.07 -3.15 22.24
C LEU A 596 -12.50 -2.60 23.61
N ALA A 597 -13.75 -2.82 24.01
CA ALA A 597 -14.25 -2.42 25.32
C ALA A 597 -13.49 -3.12 26.47
N THR A 598 -13.25 -4.42 26.35
CA THR A 598 -12.48 -5.22 27.33
C THR A 598 -11.03 -4.72 27.43
N LEU A 599 -10.42 -4.37 26.30
CA LEU A 599 -9.07 -3.84 26.24
C LEU A 599 -8.98 -2.35 26.59
N GLY A 600 -10.09 -1.63 26.78
CA GLY A 600 -10.10 -0.19 27.02
C GLY A 600 -9.49 0.60 25.85
N ILE A 601 -9.69 0.13 24.61
CA ILE A 601 -9.31 0.84 23.39
C ILE A 601 -10.52 1.66 22.95
N ALA A 602 -10.42 2.98 23.09
CA ALA A 602 -11.50 3.89 22.73
C ALA A 602 -11.35 4.42 21.30
N PRO A 603 -12.47 4.79 20.63
CA PRO A 603 -12.41 5.57 19.39
C PRO A 603 -11.74 6.93 19.60
N VAL A 604 -11.16 7.50 18.55
CA VAL A 604 -10.62 8.87 18.60
C VAL A 604 -11.74 9.90 18.78
N LEU A 605 -12.93 9.58 18.24
CA LEU A 605 -14.17 10.34 18.39
C LEU A 605 -15.35 9.43 18.03
N GLU A 606 -16.43 9.49 18.82
CA GLU A 606 -17.68 8.83 18.48
C GLU A 606 -18.43 9.63 17.41
N THR A 607 -18.81 8.98 16.32
CA THR A 607 -19.48 9.61 15.19
C THR A 607 -20.72 8.82 14.74
N PRO A 608 -21.68 9.47 14.05
CA PRO A 608 -22.75 8.74 13.40
C PRO A 608 -22.22 7.94 12.20
N PRO A 609 -22.96 6.91 11.74
CA PRO A 609 -22.58 6.12 10.57
C PRO A 609 -22.29 7.02 9.35
N GLY A 610 -21.24 6.67 8.59
CA GLY A 610 -20.80 7.42 7.41
C GLY A 610 -19.92 8.65 7.71
N VAL A 611 -19.65 8.93 8.98
CA VAL A 611 -18.68 9.95 9.38
C VAL A 611 -17.43 9.29 9.95
N GLU A 612 -16.31 9.50 9.28
CA GLU A 612 -14.99 9.05 9.69
C GLU A 612 -14.31 10.08 10.59
N ALA A 613 -13.63 9.64 11.63
CA ALA A 613 -12.74 10.48 12.41
C ALA A 613 -11.37 9.82 12.61
N THR A 614 -10.31 10.55 12.30
CA THR A 614 -8.93 10.11 12.51
C THR A 614 -8.16 11.09 13.39
N LEU A 615 -7.03 10.64 13.92
CA LEU A 615 -6.17 11.48 14.77
C LEU A 615 -4.76 11.50 14.19
N ARG A 616 -4.24 12.72 14.01
CA ARG A 616 -2.79 12.95 13.84
C ARG A 616 -2.28 13.77 15.02
N GLN A 617 -1.14 13.41 15.55
CA GLN A 617 -0.49 14.12 16.65
C GLN A 617 0.86 14.64 16.20
N THR A 618 1.06 15.96 16.28
CA THR A 618 2.34 16.63 16.10
C THR A 618 3.01 16.82 17.48
N ASP A 619 4.15 17.47 17.51
CA ASP A 619 4.81 17.89 18.76
C ASP A 619 4.05 19.00 19.54
N ARG A 620 3.09 19.67 18.89
CA ARG A 620 2.37 20.83 19.43
C ARG A 620 0.90 20.58 19.72
N GLU A 621 0.24 19.77 18.90
CA GLU A 621 -1.22 19.66 18.92
C GLU A 621 -1.72 18.29 18.46
N ARG A 622 -2.92 17.98 18.88
CA ARG A 622 -3.71 16.86 18.36
C ARG A 622 -4.67 17.39 17.32
N LEU A 623 -4.69 16.76 16.16
CA LEU A 623 -5.50 17.12 15.00
C LEU A 623 -6.51 16.00 14.74
N LEU A 624 -7.77 16.26 15.03
CA LEU A 624 -8.88 15.37 14.68
C LEU A 624 -9.40 15.75 13.30
N PHE A 625 -9.25 14.87 12.34
CA PHE A 625 -9.89 15.00 11.04
C PHE A 625 -11.26 14.34 11.13
N VAL A 626 -12.30 15.06 10.73
CA VAL A 626 -13.69 14.57 10.73
C VAL A 626 -14.26 14.74 9.34
N LEU A 627 -14.61 13.62 8.70
CA LEU A 627 -14.99 13.56 7.29
C LEU A 627 -16.40 12.96 7.17
N ASN A 628 -17.31 13.68 6.58
CA ASN A 628 -18.64 13.16 6.26
C ASN A 628 -18.65 12.57 4.86
N HIS A 629 -18.60 11.25 4.74
CA HIS A 629 -18.68 10.53 3.46
C HIS A 629 -20.12 10.42 2.92
N GLY A 630 -21.11 10.74 3.77
CA GLY A 630 -22.52 10.80 3.38
C GLY A 630 -22.83 12.04 2.54
N ARG A 631 -24.01 12.02 1.90
CA ARG A 631 -24.52 13.18 1.16
C ARG A 631 -25.41 14.09 2.00
N GLU A 632 -25.90 13.58 3.13
CA GLU A 632 -26.74 14.32 4.07
C GLU A 632 -25.88 14.95 5.16
N PRO A 633 -26.34 16.05 5.77
CA PRO A 633 -25.66 16.64 6.91
C PRO A 633 -25.59 15.66 8.10
N ALA A 634 -24.47 15.68 8.80
CA ALA A 634 -24.24 14.87 9.99
C ALA A 634 -23.74 15.73 11.16
N THR A 635 -24.24 15.47 12.36
CA THR A 635 -23.81 16.17 13.57
C THR A 635 -23.04 15.24 14.48
N VAL A 636 -21.83 15.63 14.84
CA VAL A 636 -20.91 14.93 15.72
C VAL A 636 -20.86 15.65 17.07
N ARG A 637 -21.04 14.93 18.18
CA ARG A 637 -20.85 15.48 19.53
C ARG A 637 -19.36 15.55 19.84
N LEU A 638 -18.92 16.68 20.38
CA LEU A 638 -17.54 16.86 20.80
C LEU A 638 -17.36 16.51 22.27
N PRO A 639 -16.18 16.06 22.70
CA PRO A 639 -15.89 15.73 24.08
C PRO A 639 -16.17 16.92 25.03
N ALA A 640 -16.93 16.67 26.10
CA ALA A 640 -17.31 17.71 27.07
C ALA A 640 -16.07 18.35 27.72
N GLY A 641 -16.15 19.66 27.95
CA GLY A 641 -15.07 20.42 28.62
C GLY A 641 -13.87 20.75 27.72
N ARG A 642 -13.87 20.33 26.47
CA ARG A 642 -12.81 20.66 25.49
C ARG A 642 -13.24 21.77 24.53
N THR A 643 -12.28 22.52 24.07
CA THR A 643 -12.47 23.57 23.04
C THR A 643 -11.51 23.29 21.90
N PHE A 644 -12.05 23.23 20.69
CA PHE A 644 -11.29 22.98 19.48
C PHE A 644 -11.27 24.23 18.59
N GLU A 645 -10.16 24.46 17.93
CA GLU A 645 -10.07 25.35 16.77
C GLU A 645 -10.34 24.52 15.51
N GLU A 646 -11.35 24.89 14.74
CA GLU A 646 -11.58 24.31 13.41
C GLU A 646 -10.70 25.05 12.40
N LEU A 647 -9.72 24.35 11.80
CA LEU A 647 -8.61 24.98 11.06
C LEU A 647 -8.98 25.56 9.72
N LEU A 648 -10.02 25.03 9.06
CA LEU A 648 -10.41 25.47 7.72
C LEU A 648 -11.24 26.75 7.77
N THR A 649 -11.96 26.99 8.86
CA THR A 649 -12.83 28.17 9.05
C THR A 649 -12.37 29.13 10.14
N GLY A 650 -11.44 28.71 11.01
CA GLY A 650 -10.98 29.48 12.18
C GLY A 650 -11.98 29.53 13.34
N ARG A 651 -13.08 28.79 13.28
CA ARG A 651 -14.13 28.80 14.32
C ARG A 651 -13.68 28.01 15.55
N ARG A 652 -14.15 28.45 16.73
CA ARG A 652 -14.00 27.69 17.98
C ARG A 652 -15.26 26.88 18.26
N LEU A 653 -15.08 25.58 18.49
CA LEU A 653 -16.16 24.62 18.72
C LEU A 653 -16.00 23.97 20.10
N ARG A 654 -17.11 23.66 20.77
CA ARG A 654 -17.14 23.10 22.15
C ARG A 654 -18.06 21.90 22.31
N GLU A 655 -19.26 21.91 21.75
CA GLU A 655 -20.30 20.92 22.03
C GLU A 655 -20.59 20.00 20.88
N ALA A 656 -20.65 20.56 19.68
CA ALA A 656 -20.98 19.82 18.47
C ALA A 656 -20.35 20.43 17.23
N LEU A 657 -20.16 19.59 16.22
CA LEU A 657 -19.78 19.93 14.85
C LEU A 657 -20.85 19.38 13.91
N THR A 658 -21.43 20.23 13.09
CA THR A 658 -22.31 19.79 11.99
C THR A 658 -21.56 19.96 10.68
N LEU A 659 -21.46 18.89 9.93
CA LEU A 659 -20.85 18.80 8.59
C LEU A 659 -21.95 18.61 7.56
N ALA A 660 -21.92 19.38 6.49
CA ALA A 660 -22.73 19.11 5.30
C ALA A 660 -22.31 17.76 4.65
N GLY A 661 -23.05 17.30 3.64
CA GLY A 661 -22.64 16.14 2.88
C GLY A 661 -21.30 16.40 2.15
N LEU A 662 -20.38 15.43 2.20
CA LEU A 662 -19.02 15.49 1.64
C LEU A 662 -18.13 16.58 2.26
N GLU A 663 -18.47 17.09 3.44
CA GLU A 663 -17.70 18.11 4.13
C GLU A 663 -16.63 17.51 5.05
N VAL A 664 -15.58 18.31 5.28
CA VAL A 664 -14.43 17.97 6.11
C VAL A 664 -14.19 19.09 7.13
N ALA A 665 -13.84 18.73 8.36
CA ALA A 665 -13.29 19.63 9.36
C ALA A 665 -12.02 19.06 9.98
N ILE A 666 -11.11 19.95 10.39
CA ILE A 666 -9.89 19.60 11.12
C ILE A 666 -9.93 20.34 12.46
N LEU A 667 -10.09 19.60 13.54
CA LEU A 667 -10.21 20.13 14.88
C LEU A 667 -8.86 20.05 15.59
N ALA A 668 -8.27 21.18 15.90
CA ALA A 668 -7.01 21.28 16.60
C ALA A 668 -7.22 21.48 18.10
N GLU A 669 -6.47 20.72 18.90
CA GLU A 669 -6.38 20.85 20.36
C GLU A 669 -4.89 20.91 20.73
N PRO A 670 -4.42 21.94 21.46
CA PRO A 670 -3.05 22.00 21.93
C PRO A 670 -2.72 20.80 22.83
N LEU A 671 -1.53 20.24 22.70
CA LEU A 671 -1.03 19.30 23.71
C LEU A 671 -0.86 20.07 25.01
N ALA A 672 -1.33 19.49 26.12
CA ALA A 672 -1.02 20.05 27.43
C ALA A 672 0.52 20.15 27.52
N SER A 673 1.03 21.37 27.67
CA SER A 673 2.45 21.57 27.90
C SER A 673 2.83 20.75 29.12
N SER A 674 3.77 19.82 28.96
CA SER A 674 4.45 19.20 30.10
C SER A 674 5.18 20.34 30.85
N LEU A 675 4.48 20.86 31.86
CA LEU A 675 5.08 21.73 32.88
C LEU A 675 6.13 20.94 33.68
#